data_6a3886109279e8bbd2b46ae3484aa418
#
_entry.id   6a3886109279e8bbd2b46ae3484aa418
#
_cell.length_a   1.000
_cell.length_b   1.000
_cell.length_c   1.000
_cell.angle_alpha   90.00
_cell.angle_beta   90.00
_cell.angle_gamma   90.00
#
_symmetry.space_group_name_H-M   'P 1'
#
loop_
_entity.id
_entity.type
_entity.pdbx_description
1 polymer ?
#
loop_
_entity_poly.entity_id
_entity_poly.type
_entity_poly.pdbx_seq_one_letter_code
_entity_poly.pdbx_strand_id
1 'polypeptide(L)'
;MPEYLAPGVFVEEVSYRSKSIEGVGTSVAGIVGPTRTGPLRGRPELLTSFADFVRIYGDANDLVIGGNAVLNHTAIAAKAFFDNGGTKLFAARVVSGVNSTNSESVGSSASFATRTDTNTDVTFNSRFPGASGNLTLELIWRDSENLLKSEMTSAPEDGEVVFLEATGLTSAVRTTGISGQVPPARFPMDIRALVRREGDHFVIVNNRCEISAADETAMTGTEFRPSDGDPGDEGILMVAGLVNGAGVTVNYTRVHAKNPTSGALADGTFATLKFTAETDLSNFTGATHWGTLTTLRGTLNAGGSEFTVDGSGLNAGIAAPIVIPLPALAANASSAAGIMAQRNFDIDVRSGGANGEVIYSYGNISSSPEADNSLPNVMQSEPAKRMDALTSPVACVLDDPVTGAEIIAALYEMFDSAALSPPPTSVEGPRYLITLAGGVDGDAPAAIDYGGEVDEVNGNTGLAAFEDIEDISIVLTPAASTDESAHQAIVAEVQKHCRKMRYRVGIVDAREGMALSEIRNFRSNFDDSRLALYYPWVVTADPTGARTSISVPPSGFIAGVYANTDVTRGVHKPPANEPVIGALRFAQDINRFQQELLNPDGINCLRSFPGRGHRVWGGRTLSSDPEWKYINVRRYFLYLERSIEKSTQWVVFEPNGERLWANVKSTVEDFLYNEWFNGRLLGPTPKHAYFVRCDRSTMTQNDLDNGRLVCEIGVAALKPAEFVIFRIGQKTADA
;
A
#
# COMPACT_ATOMS: atom_id res chain seq x y z
N MET A 1 4.79 46.28 -38.43
CA MET A 1 5.52 45.37 -39.34
C MET A 1 6.73 46.12 -39.77
N PRO A 2 7.94 45.55 -39.75
CA PRO A 2 9.09 46.21 -40.33
C PRO A 2 8.84 46.36 -41.83
N GLU A 3 9.00 47.59 -42.37
CA GLU A 3 8.94 47.85 -43.81
C GLU A 3 10.25 47.36 -44.42
N TYR A 4 10.18 46.32 -45.23
CA TYR A 4 11.31 45.83 -46.01
C TYR A 4 11.52 46.72 -47.23
N LEU A 5 12.60 47.46 -47.24
CA LEU A 5 12.88 48.47 -48.26
C LEU A 5 13.78 47.98 -49.42
N ALA A 6 14.29 46.75 -49.35
CA ALA A 6 15.14 46.18 -50.40
C ALA A 6 14.77 44.70 -50.64
N PRO A 7 14.91 44.18 -51.85
CA PRO A 7 14.74 42.75 -52.12
C PRO A 7 15.80 41.92 -51.39
N GLY A 8 15.36 40.97 -50.55
CA GLY A 8 16.24 40.10 -49.77
C GLY A 8 15.48 39.00 -49.06
N VAL A 9 16.20 38.02 -48.52
CA VAL A 9 15.61 37.00 -47.64
C VAL A 9 15.71 37.55 -46.22
N PHE A 10 14.55 37.73 -45.61
CA PHE A 10 14.44 38.23 -44.25
C PHE A 10 14.03 37.08 -43.34
N VAL A 11 14.74 36.88 -42.25
CA VAL A 11 14.41 35.88 -41.22
C VAL A 11 13.81 36.63 -40.05
N GLU A 12 12.52 36.35 -39.79
CA GLU A 12 11.85 36.84 -38.59
C GLU A 12 11.70 35.67 -37.61
N GLU A 13 12.18 35.84 -36.38
CA GLU A 13 11.83 34.97 -35.29
C GLU A 13 10.40 35.30 -34.81
N VAL A 14 9.46 34.48 -35.14
CA VAL A 14 8.08 34.60 -34.67
C VAL A 14 7.80 33.51 -33.66
N SER A 15 7.48 33.88 -32.41
CA SER A 15 7.01 32.96 -31.43
C SER A 15 5.57 32.54 -31.76
N TYR A 16 5.38 31.30 -32.18
CA TYR A 16 4.04 30.70 -32.42
C TYR A 16 3.35 30.22 -31.15
N ARG A 17 3.94 30.41 -29.95
CA ARG A 17 3.25 30.10 -28.67
C ARG A 17 2.14 31.12 -28.45
N SER A 18 0.91 30.65 -28.44
CA SER A 18 -0.23 31.49 -28.06
C SER A 18 -0.04 31.92 -26.59
N LYS A 19 -0.05 33.23 -26.38
CA LYS A 19 0.03 33.84 -25.04
C LYS A 19 -1.37 33.97 -24.42
N SER A 20 -2.24 32.94 -24.60
CA SER A 20 -3.58 32.91 -24.03
C SER A 20 -3.56 32.48 -22.57
N ILE A 21 -4.43 33.06 -21.76
CA ILE A 21 -4.67 32.62 -20.39
C ILE A 21 -5.63 31.42 -20.42
N GLU A 22 -5.17 30.31 -19.89
CA GLU A 22 -6.00 29.11 -19.71
C GLU A 22 -6.59 29.09 -18.29
N GLY A 23 -7.88 28.77 -18.19
CA GLY A 23 -8.56 28.63 -16.90
C GLY A 23 -8.04 27.42 -16.13
N VAL A 24 -7.63 27.61 -14.87
CA VAL A 24 -7.19 26.54 -14.00
C VAL A 24 -8.36 25.71 -13.48
N GLY A 25 -8.12 24.44 -13.15
CA GLY A 25 -9.12 23.58 -12.50
C GLY A 25 -9.42 24.04 -11.07
N THR A 26 -10.68 24.00 -10.69
CA THR A 26 -11.15 24.39 -9.34
C THR A 26 -11.82 23.25 -8.57
N SER A 27 -11.88 22.05 -9.17
CA SER A 27 -12.63 20.89 -8.67
C SER A 27 -11.76 19.86 -7.93
N VAL A 28 -10.46 20.13 -7.75
CA VAL A 28 -9.53 19.22 -7.06
C VAL A 28 -9.63 19.43 -5.55
N ALA A 29 -9.88 18.35 -4.81
CA ALA A 29 -9.98 18.38 -3.36
C ALA A 29 -8.78 17.71 -2.68
N GLY A 30 -8.44 18.21 -1.48
CA GLY A 30 -7.51 17.61 -0.54
C GLY A 30 -8.21 17.25 0.76
N ILE A 31 -8.14 16.00 1.18
CA ILE A 31 -8.69 15.48 2.43
C ILE A 31 -7.58 15.11 3.40
N VAL A 32 -7.68 15.55 4.65
CA VAL A 32 -6.74 15.23 5.71
C VAL A 32 -7.47 14.58 6.87
N GLY A 33 -6.97 13.44 7.31
CA GLY A 33 -7.56 12.74 8.45
C GLY A 33 -6.97 11.34 8.67
N PRO A 34 -7.33 10.68 9.76
CA PRO A 34 -6.92 9.32 10.04
C PRO A 34 -7.56 8.35 9.03
N THR A 35 -6.81 7.34 8.65
CA THR A 35 -7.22 6.25 7.75
C THR A 35 -6.66 4.93 8.25
N ARG A 36 -7.17 3.81 7.76
CA ARG A 36 -6.76 2.48 8.21
C ARG A 36 -5.30 2.15 7.91
N THR A 37 -4.82 2.56 6.75
CA THR A 37 -3.45 2.33 6.28
C THR A 37 -3.00 3.50 5.42
N GLY A 38 -1.83 3.40 4.85
CA GLY A 38 -1.30 4.37 3.90
C GLY A 38 -0.16 5.23 4.46
N PRO A 39 0.54 5.93 3.56
CA PRO A 39 1.72 6.71 3.91
C PRO A 39 1.37 7.89 4.82
N LEU A 40 2.23 8.13 5.81
CA LEU A 40 2.13 9.27 6.74
C LEU A 40 2.92 10.48 6.24
N ARG A 41 3.92 10.25 5.40
CA ARG A 41 4.89 11.25 4.92
C ARG A 41 5.02 11.22 3.42
N GLY A 42 5.48 12.32 2.87
CA GLY A 42 5.77 12.46 1.45
C GLY A 42 4.60 13.03 0.65
N ARG A 43 4.77 13.06 -0.68
CA ARG A 43 3.80 13.67 -1.58
C ARG A 43 2.60 12.74 -1.76
N PRO A 44 1.36 13.17 -1.48
CA PRO A 44 0.14 12.40 -1.75
C PRO A 44 -0.05 12.10 -3.24
N GLU A 45 -0.67 10.96 -3.54
CA GLU A 45 -1.04 10.56 -4.90
C GLU A 45 -2.39 11.12 -5.33
N LEU A 46 -2.55 11.33 -6.65
CA LEU A 46 -3.83 11.69 -7.23
C LEU A 46 -4.75 10.46 -7.26
N LEU A 47 -5.88 10.57 -6.58
CA LEU A 47 -6.93 9.56 -6.56
C LEU A 47 -8.04 9.98 -7.53
N THR A 48 -8.44 9.08 -8.41
CA THR A 48 -9.47 9.31 -9.43
C THR A 48 -10.77 8.56 -9.14
N SER A 49 -10.73 7.66 -8.17
CA SER A 49 -11.87 6.85 -7.74
C SER A 49 -11.78 6.50 -6.24
N PHE A 50 -12.90 6.09 -5.65
CA PHE A 50 -12.89 5.54 -4.29
C PHE A 50 -12.10 4.22 -4.20
N ALA A 51 -12.04 3.44 -5.28
CA ALA A 51 -11.22 2.23 -5.33
C ALA A 51 -9.70 2.55 -5.22
N ASP A 52 -9.24 3.65 -5.83
CA ASP A 52 -7.86 4.12 -5.66
C ASP A 52 -7.59 4.52 -4.21
N PHE A 53 -8.57 5.18 -3.56
CA PHE A 53 -8.46 5.52 -2.14
C PHE A 53 -8.33 4.25 -1.28
N VAL A 54 -9.21 3.26 -1.49
CA VAL A 54 -9.20 1.99 -0.73
C VAL A 54 -7.87 1.26 -0.88
N ARG A 55 -7.32 1.23 -2.09
CA ARG A 55 -6.05 0.56 -2.37
C ARG A 55 -4.86 1.13 -1.60
N ILE A 56 -4.84 2.46 -1.35
CA ILE A 56 -3.73 3.14 -0.68
C ILE A 56 -4.01 3.37 0.81
N TYR A 57 -5.22 3.81 1.16
CA TYR A 57 -5.58 4.28 2.50
C TYR A 57 -6.50 3.32 3.28
N GLY A 58 -6.89 2.22 2.65
CA GLY A 58 -7.78 1.22 3.22
C GLY A 58 -9.27 1.56 3.04
N ASP A 59 -10.10 0.62 3.44
CA ASP A 59 -11.56 0.68 3.31
C ASP A 59 -12.23 1.62 4.34
N ALA A 60 -13.57 1.63 4.32
CA ALA A 60 -14.38 2.46 5.22
C ALA A 60 -14.71 1.80 6.57
N ASN A 61 -14.10 0.64 6.91
CA ASN A 61 -14.29 0.02 8.20
C ASN A 61 -13.80 0.92 9.34
N ASP A 62 -14.32 0.70 10.53
CA ASP A 62 -13.99 1.48 11.72
C ASP A 62 -12.47 1.49 12.01
N LEU A 63 -11.99 2.58 12.58
CA LEU A 63 -10.66 2.75 13.14
C LEU A 63 -10.66 2.36 14.61
N VAL A 64 -9.50 2.05 15.19
CA VAL A 64 -9.34 1.79 16.62
C VAL A 64 -8.51 2.91 17.24
N ILE A 65 -9.17 4.00 17.62
CA ILE A 65 -8.53 5.18 18.20
C ILE A 65 -8.68 5.17 19.72
N GLY A 66 -7.56 5.27 20.45
CA GLY A 66 -7.55 5.18 21.90
C GLY A 66 -8.19 3.90 22.45
N GLY A 67 -8.08 2.79 21.70
CA GLY A 67 -8.68 1.50 22.05
C GLY A 67 -10.19 1.38 21.78
N ASN A 68 -10.83 2.42 21.20
CA ASN A 68 -12.26 2.42 20.88
C ASN A 68 -12.49 2.35 19.36
N ALA A 69 -13.54 1.62 18.95
CA ALA A 69 -13.98 1.62 17.57
C ALA A 69 -14.62 2.97 17.21
N VAL A 70 -14.07 3.65 16.21
CA VAL A 70 -14.52 4.97 15.74
C VAL A 70 -14.77 4.90 14.24
N LEU A 71 -15.85 5.53 13.76
CA LEU A 71 -16.16 5.61 12.34
C LEU A 71 -15.00 6.23 11.55
N ASN A 72 -14.65 5.62 10.42
CA ASN A 72 -13.65 6.15 9.50
C ASN A 72 -14.23 7.30 8.66
N HIS A 73 -14.40 8.46 9.28
CA HIS A 73 -14.99 9.63 8.63
C HIS A 73 -14.21 10.10 7.40
N THR A 74 -12.89 9.89 7.37
CA THR A 74 -12.04 10.26 6.23
C THR A 74 -12.37 9.40 5.00
N ALA A 75 -12.45 8.09 5.15
CA ALA A 75 -12.78 7.20 4.04
C ALA A 75 -14.24 7.39 3.57
N ILE A 76 -15.18 7.58 4.51
CA ILE A 76 -16.58 7.83 4.19
C ILE A 76 -16.74 9.17 3.44
N ALA A 77 -16.01 10.22 3.85
CA ALA A 77 -16.01 11.50 3.17
C ALA A 77 -15.37 11.42 1.77
N ALA A 78 -14.28 10.65 1.60
CA ALA A 78 -13.70 10.38 0.29
C ALA A 78 -14.71 9.68 -0.65
N LYS A 79 -15.41 8.66 -0.13
CA LYS A 79 -16.51 8.02 -0.89
C LYS A 79 -17.60 9.00 -1.27
N ALA A 80 -18.08 9.80 -0.30
CA ALA A 80 -19.10 10.80 -0.53
C ALA A 80 -18.69 11.86 -1.57
N PHE A 81 -17.38 12.23 -1.60
CA PHE A 81 -16.84 13.12 -2.62
C PHE A 81 -17.01 12.56 -4.03
N PHE A 82 -16.61 11.31 -4.26
CA PHE A 82 -16.76 10.69 -5.57
C PHE A 82 -18.22 10.44 -5.94
N ASP A 83 -19.04 10.00 -5.01
CA ASP A 83 -20.48 9.75 -5.24
C ASP A 83 -21.24 11.03 -5.62
N ASN A 84 -20.79 12.20 -5.16
CA ASN A 84 -21.37 13.51 -5.48
C ASN A 84 -20.71 14.20 -6.69
N GLY A 85 -19.91 13.48 -7.48
CA GLY A 85 -19.36 13.93 -8.74
C GLY A 85 -17.97 14.54 -8.67
N GLY A 86 -17.26 14.37 -7.56
CA GLY A 86 -15.83 14.63 -7.48
C GLY A 86 -15.03 13.65 -8.33
N THR A 87 -13.96 14.12 -8.97
CA THR A 87 -13.16 13.31 -9.90
C THR A 87 -11.67 13.26 -9.57
N LYS A 88 -11.19 14.20 -8.75
CA LYS A 88 -9.78 14.33 -8.39
C LYS A 88 -9.65 14.65 -6.90
N LEU A 89 -9.04 13.72 -6.16
CA LEU A 89 -8.82 13.83 -4.73
C LEU A 89 -7.36 13.55 -4.39
N PHE A 90 -6.79 14.32 -3.48
CA PHE A 90 -5.55 14.00 -2.79
C PHE A 90 -5.88 13.71 -1.32
N ALA A 91 -5.23 12.71 -0.72
CA ALA A 91 -5.45 12.39 0.68
C ALA A 91 -4.11 12.41 1.43
N ALA A 92 -4.11 13.00 2.62
CA ALA A 92 -2.99 12.95 3.55
C ALA A 92 -3.46 12.29 4.84
N ARG A 93 -2.83 11.16 5.16
CA ARG A 93 -3.09 10.42 6.40
C ARG A 93 -2.43 11.13 7.57
N VAL A 94 -3.14 11.19 8.69
CA VAL A 94 -2.59 11.66 9.97
C VAL A 94 -2.82 10.62 11.05
N VAL A 95 -1.84 10.48 11.93
CA VAL A 95 -1.91 9.68 13.16
C VAL A 95 -1.36 10.51 14.31
N SER A 96 -1.78 10.21 15.53
CA SER A 96 -1.28 10.91 16.72
C SER A 96 0.23 10.79 16.86
N GLY A 97 0.90 11.88 17.17
CA GLY A 97 2.30 11.90 17.57
C GLY A 97 3.34 11.78 16.45
N VAL A 98 2.95 11.78 15.17
CA VAL A 98 3.93 11.78 14.04
C VAL A 98 4.86 12.99 14.09
N ASN A 99 4.36 14.11 14.60
CA ASN A 99 5.08 15.37 14.71
C ASN A 99 5.40 15.74 16.17
N SER A 100 5.22 14.83 17.14
CA SER A 100 5.55 15.05 18.53
C SER A 100 6.78 14.25 18.96
N THR A 101 7.54 14.79 19.93
CA THR A 101 8.67 14.09 20.54
C THR A 101 8.26 13.02 21.56
N ASN A 102 6.96 12.86 21.82
CA ASN A 102 6.43 11.86 22.73
C ASN A 102 6.06 10.57 21.95
N SER A 103 6.89 9.56 22.07
CA SER A 103 6.75 8.28 21.37
C SER A 103 5.66 7.35 21.93
N GLU A 104 5.01 7.69 23.06
CA GLU A 104 4.08 6.76 23.73
C GLU A 104 2.66 6.70 23.14
N SER A 105 2.28 7.67 22.30
CA SER A 105 0.93 7.74 21.69
C SER A 105 0.91 7.52 20.18
N VAL A 106 2.04 7.13 19.59
CA VAL A 106 2.17 6.94 18.14
C VAL A 106 1.55 5.60 17.72
N GLY A 107 0.85 5.60 16.61
CA GLY A 107 0.43 4.36 15.94
C GLY A 107 1.65 3.51 15.61
N SER A 108 1.60 2.20 15.88
CA SER A 108 2.68 1.25 15.62
C SER A 108 2.38 0.33 14.46
N SER A 109 3.44 -0.10 13.76
CA SER A 109 3.35 -1.15 12.76
C SER A 109 3.26 -2.53 13.43
N ALA A 110 2.45 -3.42 12.87
CA ALA A 110 2.43 -4.81 13.30
C ALA A 110 3.69 -5.51 12.82
N SER A 111 4.22 -6.41 13.63
CA SER A 111 5.43 -7.16 13.30
C SER A 111 5.32 -8.62 13.73
N PHE A 112 6.13 -9.46 13.10
CA PHE A 112 6.44 -10.81 13.55
C PHE A 112 7.92 -11.06 13.29
N ALA A 113 8.66 -11.38 14.32
CA ALA A 113 10.08 -11.70 14.24
C ALA A 113 10.32 -13.10 14.83
N THR A 114 11.19 -13.90 14.20
CA THR A 114 11.77 -15.05 14.86
C THR A 114 13.22 -14.80 15.13
N ARG A 115 13.65 -15.32 16.24
CA ARG A 115 15.06 -15.47 16.57
C ARG A 115 15.39 -16.92 16.34
N THR A 116 16.14 -17.22 15.30
CA THR A 116 16.72 -18.55 15.14
C THR A 116 17.96 -18.66 16.01
N ASP A 117 18.26 -19.86 16.52
CA ASP A 117 19.51 -20.14 17.24
C ASP A 117 20.76 -19.88 16.37
N THR A 118 20.58 -19.64 15.08
CA THR A 118 21.62 -19.40 14.07
C THR A 118 21.93 -17.91 13.84
N ASN A 119 21.46 -17.01 14.67
CA ASN A 119 21.76 -15.57 14.61
C ASN A 119 21.18 -14.80 13.43
N THR A 120 20.21 -15.37 12.71
CA THR A 120 19.54 -14.72 11.59
C THR A 120 18.12 -14.35 11.98
N ASP A 121 17.86 -13.06 12.12
CA ASP A 121 16.52 -12.57 12.38
C ASP A 121 15.81 -12.22 11.06
N VAL A 122 14.72 -12.91 10.78
CA VAL A 122 13.79 -12.58 9.68
C VAL A 122 12.60 -11.89 10.32
N THR A 123 12.36 -10.64 9.94
CA THR A 123 11.27 -9.85 10.49
C THR A 123 10.30 -9.44 9.38
N PHE A 124 9.03 -9.78 9.54
CA PHE A 124 7.96 -9.25 8.71
C PHE A 124 7.29 -8.09 9.44
N ASN A 125 7.24 -6.93 8.80
CA ASN A 125 6.61 -5.73 9.32
C ASN A 125 5.47 -5.28 8.39
N SER A 126 4.35 -4.84 8.97
CA SER A 126 3.39 -4.09 8.19
C SER A 126 4.04 -2.77 7.75
N ARG A 127 3.85 -2.39 6.49
CA ARG A 127 4.51 -1.21 5.91
C ARG A 127 4.11 0.09 6.60
N PHE A 128 2.85 0.19 6.99
CA PHE A 128 2.31 1.39 7.62
C PHE A 128 1.79 1.07 9.02
N PRO A 129 1.92 1.99 9.98
CA PRO A 129 1.35 1.81 11.31
C PRO A 129 -0.18 1.76 11.25
N GLY A 130 -0.78 1.02 12.17
CA GLY A 130 -2.23 0.91 12.32
C GLY A 130 -2.68 -0.50 12.68
N ALA A 131 -3.86 -0.60 13.27
CA ALA A 131 -4.49 -1.87 13.64
C ALA A 131 -4.76 -2.76 12.40
N SER A 132 -4.95 -2.17 11.23
CA SER A 132 -5.09 -2.87 9.95
C SER A 132 -3.82 -3.59 9.51
N GLY A 133 -2.68 -3.28 10.11
CA GLY A 133 -1.41 -3.97 9.90
C GLY A 133 -1.30 -5.33 10.60
N ASN A 134 -2.25 -5.68 11.49
CA ASN A 134 -2.33 -7.01 12.10
C ASN A 134 -2.86 -8.02 11.09
N LEU A 135 -2.04 -8.32 10.10
CA LEU A 135 -2.35 -9.16 8.94
C LEU A 135 -1.92 -10.59 9.19
N THR A 136 -2.54 -11.53 8.50
CA THR A 136 -2.11 -12.93 8.50
C THR A 136 -1.37 -13.22 7.20
N LEU A 137 -0.16 -13.76 7.32
CA LEU A 137 0.64 -14.23 6.20
C LEU A 137 0.47 -15.72 6.05
N GLU A 138 0.24 -16.17 4.82
CA GLU A 138 0.17 -17.58 4.45
C GLU A 138 1.32 -17.91 3.52
N LEU A 139 2.18 -18.83 3.94
CA LEU A 139 3.27 -19.35 3.15
C LEU A 139 2.79 -20.48 2.25
N ILE A 140 3.06 -20.38 0.97
CA ILE A 140 2.73 -21.41 -0.03
C ILE A 140 4.01 -21.82 -0.73
N TRP A 141 4.48 -23.05 -0.48
CA TRP A 141 5.63 -23.57 -1.16
C TRP A 141 5.36 -23.83 -2.64
N ARG A 142 6.28 -23.41 -3.49
CA ARG A 142 6.26 -23.62 -4.93
C ARG A 142 7.59 -24.22 -5.34
N ASP A 143 7.55 -25.38 -5.96
CA ASP A 143 8.74 -25.93 -6.58
C ASP A 143 8.74 -25.58 -8.06
N SER A 144 9.94 -25.30 -8.60
CA SER A 144 10.13 -25.08 -10.02
C SER A 144 9.81 -26.35 -10.81
N GLU A 145 9.82 -26.26 -12.11
CA GLU A 145 9.88 -27.46 -12.94
C GLU A 145 11.14 -28.26 -12.60
N ASN A 146 11.06 -29.59 -12.79
CA ASN A 146 12.19 -30.47 -12.52
C ASN A 146 13.40 -30.06 -13.36
N LEU A 147 14.44 -29.58 -12.68
CA LEU A 147 15.69 -29.10 -13.29
C LEU A 147 16.49 -30.21 -13.98
N LEU A 148 16.13 -31.47 -13.78
CA LEU A 148 16.77 -32.65 -14.37
C LEU A 148 16.20 -33.06 -15.72
N LYS A 149 15.22 -32.31 -16.28
CA LYS A 149 14.70 -32.56 -17.62
C LYS A 149 15.78 -32.32 -18.68
N SER A 150 15.82 -33.15 -19.71
CA SER A 150 16.79 -33.10 -20.80
C SER A 150 16.84 -31.79 -21.60
N GLU A 151 15.92 -30.90 -21.37
CA GLU A 151 15.82 -29.60 -22.01
C GLU A 151 16.45 -28.45 -21.21
N MET A 152 16.86 -28.70 -19.97
CA MET A 152 17.46 -27.66 -19.14
C MET A 152 18.97 -27.57 -19.36
N THR A 153 19.41 -26.37 -19.64
CA THR A 153 20.82 -26.05 -19.96
C THR A 153 21.61 -25.51 -18.77
N SER A 154 21.01 -25.32 -17.61
CA SER A 154 21.65 -24.74 -16.43
C SER A 154 21.39 -25.56 -15.18
N ALA A 155 22.47 -25.81 -14.42
CA ALA A 155 22.39 -26.31 -13.06
C ALA A 155 21.85 -25.19 -12.13
N PRO A 156 21.33 -25.56 -10.93
CA PRO A 156 20.99 -24.55 -9.90
C PRO A 156 22.16 -23.61 -9.65
N GLU A 157 21.91 -22.35 -9.40
CA GLU A 157 22.97 -21.39 -9.08
C GLU A 157 23.59 -21.68 -7.71
N ASP A 158 24.80 -21.16 -7.46
CA ASP A 158 25.43 -21.30 -6.18
C ASP A 158 24.61 -20.57 -5.09
N GLY A 159 24.38 -21.24 -3.96
CA GLY A 159 23.52 -20.73 -2.90
C GLY A 159 22.04 -21.05 -3.04
N GLU A 160 21.55 -21.50 -4.20
CA GLU A 160 20.15 -21.88 -4.37
C GLU A 160 19.76 -23.11 -3.55
N VAL A 161 18.57 -23.06 -2.97
CA VAL A 161 17.96 -24.19 -2.27
C VAL A 161 17.08 -24.95 -3.25
N VAL A 162 17.31 -26.25 -3.35
CA VAL A 162 16.58 -27.14 -4.24
C VAL A 162 15.99 -28.31 -3.46
N PHE A 163 14.83 -28.76 -3.88
CA PHE A 163 14.25 -30.01 -3.44
C PHE A 163 14.81 -31.15 -4.30
N LEU A 164 15.40 -32.13 -3.64
CA LEU A 164 15.94 -33.34 -4.28
C LEU A 164 15.07 -34.55 -3.93
N GLU A 165 14.57 -35.23 -4.93
CA GLU A 165 13.91 -36.52 -4.79
C GLU A 165 14.63 -37.54 -5.68
N ALA A 166 15.08 -38.62 -5.11
CA ALA A 166 15.68 -39.75 -5.84
C ALA A 166 14.98 -41.03 -5.41
N THR A 167 14.40 -41.73 -6.37
CA THR A 167 13.63 -42.96 -6.12
C THR A 167 14.28 -44.17 -6.71
N GLY A 168 14.00 -45.35 -6.14
CA GLY A 168 14.50 -46.61 -6.65
C GLY A 168 16.02 -46.83 -6.47
N LEU A 169 16.66 -46.13 -5.53
CA LEU A 169 18.03 -46.32 -5.16
C LEU A 169 18.19 -47.65 -4.42
N THR A 170 19.33 -48.30 -4.59
CA THR A 170 19.63 -49.54 -3.86
C THR A 170 20.61 -49.25 -2.73
N SER A 171 20.21 -49.55 -1.51
CA SER A 171 21.03 -49.28 -0.32
C SER A 171 21.74 -50.53 0.21
N ALA A 172 22.87 -50.31 0.86
CA ALA A 172 23.48 -51.31 1.72
C ALA A 172 23.33 -50.88 3.18
N VAL A 173 22.55 -51.61 3.96
CA VAL A 173 22.41 -51.39 5.39
C VAL A 173 23.41 -52.16 6.17
N ARG A 174 24.10 -51.49 7.11
CA ARG A 174 24.96 -52.14 8.10
C ARG A 174 24.34 -51.98 9.47
N THR A 175 23.96 -53.09 10.07
CA THR A 175 23.57 -53.11 11.47
C THR A 175 24.80 -53.22 12.34
N THR A 176 25.02 -52.30 13.26
CA THR A 176 26.09 -52.36 14.24
C THR A 176 25.56 -52.91 15.54
N GLY A 177 26.33 -53.80 16.17
CA GLY A 177 26.04 -54.32 17.49
C GLY A 177 25.60 -55.80 17.56
N ILE A 178 25.49 -56.48 16.43
CA ILE A 178 25.17 -57.94 16.43
C ILE A 178 26.47 -58.73 16.10
N SER A 179 26.94 -59.44 17.10
CA SER A 179 28.07 -60.34 16.90
C SER A 179 27.63 -61.57 16.09
N GLY A 180 28.14 -61.66 14.86
CA GLY A 180 27.93 -62.90 14.10
C GLY A 180 27.22 -62.81 12.75
N GLN A 181 27.37 -61.76 11.93
CA GLN A 181 26.72 -61.58 10.98
C GLN A 181 26.64 -61.30 9.65
N VAL A 182 25.78 -61.35 9.04
CA VAL A 182 25.23 -61.42 7.68
C VAL A 182 25.67 -60.25 6.76
N PRO A 183 25.96 -60.47 5.48
CA PRO A 183 26.26 -59.43 4.55
C PRO A 183 25.14 -58.42 4.43
N PRO A 184 25.43 -57.16 4.18
CA PRO A 184 24.43 -56.10 4.17
C PRO A 184 23.31 -56.41 3.18
N ALA A 185 22.08 -56.45 3.67
CA ALA A 185 20.91 -56.56 2.81
C ALA A 185 20.83 -55.30 1.93
N ARG A 186 20.55 -55.47 0.66
CA ARG A 186 20.31 -54.39 -0.29
C ARG A 186 18.81 -54.25 -0.48
N PHE A 187 18.28 -53.03 -0.32
CA PHE A 187 16.89 -52.78 -0.56
C PHE A 187 16.69 -51.43 -1.29
N PRO A 188 15.64 -51.30 -2.08
CA PRO A 188 15.32 -50.05 -2.75
C PRO A 188 14.95 -48.98 -1.71
N MET A 189 15.42 -47.79 -1.93
CA MET A 189 15.15 -46.62 -1.08
C MET A 189 14.88 -45.42 -1.92
N ASP A 190 14.06 -44.56 -1.36
CA ASP A 190 13.79 -43.24 -1.91
C ASP A 190 14.33 -42.17 -0.96
N ILE A 191 14.93 -41.13 -1.50
CA ILE A 191 15.46 -39.99 -0.75
C ILE A 191 14.69 -38.74 -1.14
N ARG A 192 14.25 -37.98 -0.13
CA ARG A 192 13.73 -36.62 -0.28
C ARG A 192 14.50 -35.68 0.63
N ALA A 193 15.06 -34.63 0.08
CA ALA A 193 15.83 -33.67 0.85
C ALA A 193 15.71 -32.26 0.32
N LEU A 194 15.80 -31.30 1.23
CA LEU A 194 16.13 -29.92 0.85
C LEU A 194 17.64 -29.76 0.92
N VAL A 195 18.23 -29.32 -0.17
CA VAL A 195 19.66 -29.14 -0.29
C VAL A 195 19.99 -27.79 -0.88
N ARG A 196 21.07 -27.16 -0.40
CA ARG A 196 21.62 -25.93 -0.96
C ARG A 196 22.85 -26.28 -1.78
N ARG A 197 23.00 -25.67 -2.94
CA ARG A 197 24.21 -25.78 -3.71
C ARG A 197 25.33 -24.94 -3.08
N GLU A 198 26.52 -25.53 -2.90
CA GLU A 198 27.76 -24.85 -2.51
C GLU A 198 28.88 -25.30 -3.47
N GLY A 199 29.13 -24.50 -4.50
CA GLY A 199 30.09 -24.81 -5.53
C GLY A 199 29.79 -26.12 -6.28
N ASP A 200 30.54 -27.17 -5.99
CA ASP A 200 30.44 -28.51 -6.61
C ASP A 200 29.65 -29.53 -5.76
N HIS A 201 29.09 -29.11 -4.63
CA HIS A 201 28.38 -29.99 -3.71
C HIS A 201 27.06 -29.43 -3.23
N PHE A 202 26.24 -30.28 -2.60
CA PHE A 202 24.97 -29.88 -1.98
C PHE A 202 25.03 -30.13 -0.48
N VAL A 203 24.54 -29.17 0.29
CA VAL A 203 24.42 -29.22 1.76
C VAL A 203 22.96 -29.39 2.13
N ILE A 204 22.68 -30.33 3.04
CA ILE A 204 21.31 -30.52 3.54
C ILE A 204 20.90 -29.33 4.41
N VAL A 205 19.78 -28.71 4.08
CA VAL A 205 19.23 -27.58 4.79
C VAL A 205 18.42 -28.07 6.00
N ASN A 206 18.77 -27.57 7.19
CA ASN A 206 18.04 -27.83 8.44
C ASN A 206 17.71 -29.29 8.73
N ASN A 207 18.64 -30.20 8.46
CA ASN A 207 18.42 -31.65 8.67
C ASN A 207 17.17 -32.19 7.99
N ARG A 208 16.65 -31.50 6.97
CA ARG A 208 15.44 -31.89 6.26
C ARG A 208 15.75 -32.88 5.16
N CYS A 209 15.94 -34.11 5.58
CA CYS A 209 16.16 -35.25 4.70
C CYS A 209 15.25 -36.39 5.18
N GLU A 210 14.49 -36.96 4.27
CA GLU A 210 13.64 -38.14 4.50
C GLU A 210 14.13 -39.26 3.60
N ILE A 211 14.25 -40.46 4.18
CA ILE A 211 14.49 -41.68 3.43
C ILE A 211 13.38 -42.64 3.72
N SER A 212 12.76 -43.17 2.69
CA SER A 212 11.77 -44.24 2.77
C SER A 212 12.24 -45.48 2.08
N ALA A 213 12.02 -46.62 2.67
CA ALA A 213 12.29 -47.89 2.03
C ALA A 213 11.09 -48.32 1.19
N ALA A 214 11.31 -48.68 -0.06
CA ALA A 214 10.24 -49.05 -0.98
C ALA A 214 9.71 -50.48 -0.77
N ASP A 215 10.42 -51.31 0.03
CA ASP A 215 10.04 -52.68 0.26
C ASP A 215 10.21 -53.09 1.74
N GLU A 216 9.09 -53.23 2.45
CA GLU A 216 9.07 -53.65 3.85
C GLU A 216 9.55 -55.07 4.07
N THR A 217 9.41 -55.93 3.11
CA THR A 217 9.83 -57.35 3.23
C THR A 217 11.35 -57.52 3.40
N ALA A 218 12.14 -56.60 2.87
CA ALA A 218 13.57 -56.57 3.03
C ALA A 218 14.03 -56.09 4.43
N MET A 219 13.17 -55.32 5.12
CA MET A 219 13.44 -54.84 6.49
C MET A 219 13.02 -55.83 7.57
N THR A 220 12.03 -56.70 7.34
CA THR A 220 11.55 -57.66 8.32
C THR A 220 12.51 -58.84 8.58
N GLY A 221 13.48 -59.06 7.70
CA GLY A 221 14.49 -60.11 7.89
C GLY A 221 15.69 -59.70 8.75
N THR A 222 15.86 -58.43 9.02
CA THR A 222 16.88 -57.88 9.89
C THR A 222 16.27 -57.40 11.18
N GLU A 223 16.48 -58.18 12.26
CA GLU A 223 15.99 -57.80 13.58
C GLU A 223 16.59 -56.46 14.02
N PHE A 224 15.80 -55.42 14.02
CA PHE A 224 16.07 -54.19 14.75
C PHE A 224 15.82 -54.49 16.24
N ARG A 225 16.82 -54.94 16.95
CA ARG A 225 16.75 -55.04 18.42
C ARG A 225 17.67 -54.01 19.03
N PRO A 226 17.18 -53.26 20.03
CA PRO A 226 18.06 -52.52 20.92
C PRO A 226 19.13 -53.48 21.47
N SER A 227 20.36 -53.05 21.59
CA SER A 227 21.50 -53.87 21.96
C SER A 227 21.44 -54.38 23.40
N ASP A 228 20.54 -53.89 24.23
CA ASP A 228 20.43 -54.20 25.68
C ASP A 228 19.05 -54.67 26.15
N GLY A 229 18.11 -54.74 25.26
CA GLY A 229 16.79 -55.28 25.59
C GLY A 229 15.86 -54.35 26.36
N ASP A 230 16.15 -53.07 26.46
CA ASP A 230 15.30 -52.09 27.11
C ASP A 230 14.17 -51.66 26.18
N PRO A 231 12.89 -51.77 26.59
CA PRO A 231 11.73 -51.49 25.72
C PRO A 231 11.52 -50.01 25.39
N GLY A 232 12.43 -49.15 25.76
CA GLY A 232 12.44 -47.71 25.46
C GLY A 232 13.49 -47.23 24.50
N ASP A 233 14.44 -48.11 24.09
CA ASP A 233 15.53 -47.69 23.22
C ASP A 233 15.12 -47.62 21.75
N GLU A 234 15.46 -46.53 21.12
CA GLU A 234 15.29 -46.33 19.69
C GLU A 234 16.35 -47.13 18.93
N GLY A 235 15.94 -48.01 18.03
CA GLY A 235 16.84 -48.76 17.18
C GLY A 235 17.67 -47.86 16.29
N ILE A 236 18.98 -48.00 16.26
CA ILE A 236 19.86 -47.23 15.43
C ILE A 236 20.13 -47.99 14.13
N LEU A 237 19.64 -47.47 13.02
CA LEU A 237 19.95 -47.94 11.68
C LEU A 237 21.10 -47.11 11.10
N MET A 238 22.20 -47.72 10.83
CA MET A 238 23.30 -47.06 10.14
C MET A 238 23.27 -47.42 8.65
N VAL A 239 22.96 -46.43 7.83
CA VAL A 239 22.99 -46.61 6.38
C VAL A 239 24.36 -46.21 5.87
N ALA A 240 25.12 -47.20 5.39
CA ALA A 240 26.43 -47.00 4.80
C ALA A 240 26.33 -47.20 3.29
N GLY A 241 26.21 -46.14 2.58
CA GLY A 241 26.30 -46.15 1.13
C GLY A 241 25.07 -46.71 0.44
N LEU A 242 24.37 -45.87 -0.25
CA LEU A 242 23.41 -46.24 -1.27
C LEU A 242 24.20 -46.56 -2.51
N VAL A 243 24.22 -47.80 -2.94
CA VAL A 243 24.89 -48.24 -4.16
C VAL A 243 23.87 -48.79 -5.10
N ASN A 244 23.52 -48.02 -6.07
CA ASN A 244 22.88 -48.54 -7.26
C ASN A 244 23.92 -48.69 -8.37
N GLY A 245 23.68 -49.45 -9.40
CA GLY A 245 24.51 -49.50 -10.59
C GLY A 245 24.73 -48.14 -11.29
N ALA A 246 24.22 -47.06 -10.68
CA ALA A 246 24.32 -45.69 -11.13
C ALA A 246 24.20 -44.73 -9.94
N GLY A 247 24.90 -44.90 -8.86
CA GLY A 247 24.35 -44.43 -7.65
C GLY A 247 24.96 -43.34 -6.83
N VAL A 248 24.19 -42.83 -5.89
CA VAL A 248 24.57 -41.88 -4.83
C VAL A 248 25.18 -42.64 -3.68
N THR A 249 26.28 -42.16 -3.13
CA THR A 249 26.64 -42.48 -1.76
C THR A 249 26.14 -41.36 -0.86
N VAL A 250 25.12 -41.68 -0.09
CA VAL A 250 24.70 -40.83 1.01
C VAL A 250 25.25 -41.46 2.28
N ASN A 251 26.16 -40.77 2.93
CA ASN A 251 26.71 -41.19 4.20
C ASN A 251 25.87 -40.65 5.34
N TYR A 252 25.24 -41.51 6.10
CA TYR A 252 24.48 -41.12 7.28
C TYR A 252 25.20 -41.54 8.55
N THR A 253 25.10 -40.67 9.53
CA THR A 253 25.70 -40.96 10.83
C THR A 253 24.77 -41.64 11.79
N ARG A 254 23.46 -41.33 11.74
CA ARG A 254 22.51 -41.98 12.66
C ARG A 254 21.08 -41.80 12.15
N VAL A 255 20.32 -42.87 12.20
CA VAL A 255 18.90 -42.89 11.88
C VAL A 255 18.17 -43.38 13.11
N HIS A 256 17.33 -42.54 13.70
CA HIS A 256 16.43 -42.95 14.72
C HIS A 256 15.16 -43.53 14.07
N ALA A 257 15.04 -44.84 14.10
CA ALA A 257 13.76 -45.50 13.80
C ALA A 257 13.01 -45.65 15.12
N LYS A 258 11.94 -44.94 15.30
CA LYS A 258 11.01 -45.18 16.41
C LYS A 258 10.38 -46.57 16.22
N ASN A 259 10.80 -47.52 17.03
CA ASN A 259 10.19 -48.86 17.03
C ASN A 259 8.75 -48.70 17.57
N PRO A 260 7.70 -49.11 16.83
CA PRO A 260 6.41 -49.29 17.43
C PRO A 260 6.51 -50.35 18.52
N THR A 261 6.01 -50.05 19.68
CA THR A 261 6.18 -50.68 20.99
C THR A 261 5.81 -52.16 21.11
N SER A 262 5.64 -52.93 20.06
CA SER A 262 5.51 -54.39 20.09
C SER A 262 5.25 -54.98 18.70
N GLY A 263 6.14 -55.81 18.23
CA GLY A 263 5.85 -56.69 17.11
C GLY A 263 6.20 -56.11 15.72
N ALA A 264 6.29 -57.01 14.75
CA ALA A 264 6.55 -56.70 13.37
C ALA A 264 5.74 -55.52 12.85
N LEU A 265 6.38 -54.64 12.06
CA LEU A 265 5.69 -53.59 11.32
C LEU A 265 4.51 -54.21 10.57
N ALA A 266 3.32 -53.67 10.74
CA ALA A 266 2.15 -54.15 10.04
C ALA A 266 2.29 -53.95 8.54
N ASP A 267 1.89 -54.92 7.75
CA ASP A 267 1.85 -54.85 6.28
C ASP A 267 1.27 -53.55 5.83
N GLY A 268 1.99 -52.77 5.06
CA GLY A 268 1.55 -51.49 4.49
C GLY A 268 1.93 -50.23 5.27
N THR A 269 2.76 -50.29 6.30
CA THR A 269 3.26 -49.10 7.01
C THR A 269 4.58 -48.65 6.43
N PHE A 270 4.61 -47.44 5.85
CA PHE A 270 5.88 -46.81 5.45
C PHE A 270 6.62 -46.26 6.68
N ALA A 271 7.80 -46.80 6.95
CA ALA A 271 8.68 -46.24 7.95
C ALA A 271 9.43 -45.03 7.37
N THR A 272 9.01 -43.83 7.70
CA THR A 272 9.74 -42.61 7.38
C THR A 272 10.88 -42.47 8.40
N LEU A 273 12.13 -42.53 7.93
CA LEU A 273 13.30 -42.34 8.73
C LEU A 273 13.64 -40.85 8.78
N LYS A 274 13.49 -40.21 9.94
CA LYS A 274 13.92 -38.84 10.19
C LYS A 274 15.36 -38.85 10.69
N PHE A 275 16.22 -38.09 10.05
CA PHE A 275 17.63 -37.93 10.44
C PHE A 275 17.74 -36.77 11.41
N THR A 276 18.29 -37.02 12.59
CA THR A 276 18.80 -36.01 13.49
C THR A 276 20.29 -35.91 13.38
N ALA A 277 20.84 -34.71 13.26
CA ALA A 277 22.27 -34.47 13.33
C ALA A 277 22.75 -34.66 14.79
N GLU A 278 23.24 -35.86 15.12
CA GLU A 278 23.97 -36.02 16.37
C GLU A 278 25.49 -36.01 16.11
N THR A 279 26.16 -35.15 16.86
CA THR A 279 27.60 -34.86 16.70
C THR A 279 28.53 -35.78 17.47
N ASP A 280 28.01 -36.70 18.30
CA ASP A 280 28.86 -37.51 19.17
C ASP A 280 28.77 -38.99 18.85
N LEU A 281 29.80 -39.47 18.11
CA LEU A 281 30.00 -40.88 17.76
C LEU A 281 31.00 -41.60 18.70
N SER A 282 31.38 -40.97 19.81
CA SER A 282 32.40 -41.49 20.72
C SER A 282 32.02 -42.81 21.39
N ASN A 283 30.75 -43.19 21.41
CA ASN A 283 30.25 -44.40 22.05
C ASN A 283 30.27 -45.65 21.15
N PHE A 284 30.66 -45.54 19.88
CA PHE A 284 30.74 -46.69 18.97
C PHE A 284 32.18 -47.21 18.86
N THR A 285 32.54 -48.06 19.78
CA THR A 285 33.82 -48.81 19.69
C THR A 285 33.77 -49.83 18.55
N GLY A 286 34.43 -49.53 17.45
CA GLY A 286 34.59 -50.44 16.30
C GLY A 286 34.10 -49.93 14.96
N ALA A 287 33.42 -48.78 14.91
CA ALA A 287 33.06 -48.15 13.64
C ALA A 287 34.13 -47.13 13.23
N THR A 288 35.02 -47.55 12.36
CA THR A 288 35.93 -46.62 11.74
C THR A 288 35.18 -45.70 10.76
N HIS A 289 35.03 -44.45 11.13
CA HIS A 289 34.75 -43.31 10.28
C HIS A 289 33.33 -43.21 9.68
N TRP A 290 32.45 -42.70 10.48
CA TRP A 290 31.20 -42.17 9.99
C TRP A 290 31.25 -40.64 10.12
N GLY A 291 31.27 -39.94 8.99
CA GLY A 291 31.15 -38.49 8.99
C GLY A 291 29.71 -38.09 9.16
N THR A 292 29.46 -36.95 9.80
CA THR A 292 28.15 -36.33 9.82
C THR A 292 27.75 -35.96 8.39
N LEU A 293 26.60 -36.46 7.91
CA LEU A 293 26.18 -36.07 6.59
C LEU A 293 25.47 -34.70 6.66
N THR A 294 26.27 -33.68 6.49
CA THR A 294 25.77 -32.35 6.20
C THR A 294 25.88 -32.03 4.71
N THR A 295 26.64 -32.78 3.95
CA THR A 295 27.03 -32.43 2.58
C THR A 295 27.04 -33.64 1.66
N LEU A 296 26.36 -33.50 0.52
CA LEU A 296 26.56 -34.35 -0.65
C LEU A 296 27.57 -33.65 -1.56
N ARG A 297 28.83 -34.11 -1.57
CA ARG A 297 29.88 -33.57 -2.44
C ARG A 297 29.92 -34.33 -3.74
N GLY A 298 29.99 -33.60 -4.85
CA GLY A 298 30.12 -34.23 -6.14
C GLY A 298 30.18 -33.22 -7.28
N THR A 299 30.30 -33.68 -8.49
CA THR A 299 30.34 -32.86 -9.69
C THR A 299 29.14 -33.18 -10.58
N LEU A 300 28.48 -32.12 -11.05
CA LEU A 300 27.51 -32.24 -12.13
C LEU A 300 28.23 -32.35 -13.48
N ASN A 301 27.81 -33.28 -14.32
CA ASN A 301 28.32 -33.33 -15.68
C ASN A 301 27.85 -32.06 -16.47
N ALA A 302 28.56 -31.77 -17.58
CA ALA A 302 28.29 -30.55 -18.38
C ALA A 302 26.87 -30.46 -18.94
N GLY A 303 26.08 -31.52 -18.92
CA GLY A 303 24.68 -31.57 -19.36
C GLY A 303 23.67 -31.55 -18.21
N GLY A 304 24.10 -31.43 -16.95
CA GLY A 304 23.21 -31.46 -15.80
C GLY A 304 22.43 -32.75 -15.57
N SER A 305 22.80 -33.82 -16.28
CA SER A 305 22.09 -35.10 -16.27
C SER A 305 22.63 -36.13 -15.29
N GLU A 306 23.82 -35.90 -14.77
CA GLU A 306 24.51 -36.84 -13.85
C GLU A 306 25.24 -36.05 -12.77
N PHE A 307 24.99 -36.40 -11.51
CA PHE A 307 25.75 -35.93 -10.36
C PHE A 307 26.68 -37.05 -9.88
N THR A 308 27.99 -36.88 -10.03
CA THR A 308 28.99 -37.82 -9.55
C THR A 308 29.40 -37.42 -8.14
N VAL A 309 29.07 -38.23 -7.16
CA VAL A 309 29.46 -37.99 -5.75
C VAL A 309 30.94 -38.23 -5.60
N ASP A 310 31.66 -37.26 -5.03
CA ASP A 310 33.06 -37.38 -4.71
C ASP A 310 33.25 -38.37 -3.56
N GLY A 311 34.00 -39.42 -3.84
CA GLY A 311 34.31 -40.45 -2.88
C GLY A 311 35.40 -40.08 -1.88
N SER A 312 35.96 -38.87 -1.91
CA SER A 312 37.10 -38.47 -1.07
C SER A 312 36.81 -38.35 0.43
N GLY A 313 35.52 -38.37 0.83
CA GLY A 313 35.09 -38.42 2.23
C GLY A 313 34.60 -39.79 2.69
N LEU A 314 34.64 -40.79 1.82
CA LEU A 314 34.14 -42.13 2.08
C LEU A 314 35.31 -43.07 2.47
N ASN A 315 35.06 -43.93 3.45
CA ASN A 315 36.08 -44.85 3.92
C ASN A 315 36.57 -45.81 2.87
N ALA A 316 37.84 -46.17 3.00
CA ALA A 316 38.54 -47.17 2.21
C ALA A 316 37.77 -48.50 2.19
N GLY A 317 37.04 -48.79 1.12
CA GLY A 317 36.23 -49.98 0.92
C GLY A 317 35.06 -49.81 -0.03
N ILE A 318 34.72 -48.57 -0.39
CA ILE A 318 33.73 -48.28 -1.42
C ILE A 318 34.50 -47.96 -2.71
N ALA A 319 34.57 -48.91 -3.62
CA ALA A 319 35.28 -48.77 -4.87
C ALA A 319 34.34 -48.08 -5.89
N ALA A 320 34.87 -47.03 -6.51
CA ALA A 320 34.35 -46.29 -7.67
C ALA A 320 33.43 -45.09 -7.36
N PRO A 321 33.51 -44.03 -8.16
CA PRO A 321 32.65 -42.87 -8.04
C PRO A 321 31.21 -43.29 -8.20
N ILE A 322 30.35 -42.79 -7.33
CA ILE A 322 28.94 -43.10 -7.36
C ILE A 322 28.29 -42.00 -8.21
N VAL A 323 27.81 -42.40 -9.34
CA VAL A 323 27.08 -41.50 -10.26
C VAL A 323 25.60 -41.63 -9.94
N ILE A 324 24.97 -40.56 -9.54
CA ILE A 324 23.55 -40.46 -9.64
C ILE A 324 23.25 -40.14 -11.09
N PRO A 325 22.66 -41.05 -11.85
CA PRO A 325 21.97 -40.59 -13.03
C PRO A 325 20.81 -39.78 -12.45
N LEU A 326 20.98 -38.52 -12.49
CA LEU A 326 19.83 -37.61 -12.49
C LEU A 326 19.07 -38.06 -13.71
N PRO A 327 17.92 -38.76 -13.60
CA PRO A 327 17.43 -39.58 -14.65
C PRO A 327 17.58 -38.84 -15.93
N ALA A 328 18.30 -39.41 -16.90
CA ALA A 328 18.00 -39.07 -18.24
C ALA A 328 16.51 -39.23 -18.29
N LEU A 329 15.78 -38.15 -18.22
CA LEU A 329 14.33 -38.05 -18.38
C LEU A 329 14.05 -38.33 -19.86
N ALA A 330 14.72 -39.40 -20.29
CA ALA A 330 14.43 -40.02 -21.53
C ALA A 330 12.99 -40.47 -21.41
N ALA A 331 12.28 -40.10 -22.38
CA ALA A 331 10.89 -40.34 -22.70
C ALA A 331 10.38 -41.81 -22.53
N ASN A 332 10.98 -42.62 -21.71
CA ASN A 332 10.57 -43.97 -21.37
C ASN A 332 10.61 -44.20 -19.85
N ALA A 333 9.68 -43.59 -19.29
CA ALA A 333 8.89 -43.85 -18.13
C ALA A 333 8.85 -45.29 -17.69
N SER A 334 9.64 -45.77 -16.80
CA SER A 334 9.19 -46.80 -15.86
C SER A 334 10.16 -47.12 -14.75
N SER A 335 11.26 -46.43 -14.60
CA SER A 335 12.15 -46.71 -13.45
C SER A 335 12.95 -45.46 -13.07
N ALA A 336 12.87 -45.09 -11.80
CA ALA A 336 13.67 -44.11 -11.09
C ALA A 336 13.45 -42.64 -11.57
N ALA A 337 12.37 -42.05 -11.13
CA ALA A 337 12.21 -40.62 -11.26
C ALA A 337 13.02 -39.92 -10.19
N GLY A 338 14.03 -39.15 -10.59
CA GLY A 338 14.62 -38.14 -9.72
C GLY A 338 13.97 -36.80 -10.04
N ILE A 339 13.77 -36.01 -9.02
CA ILE A 339 13.31 -34.63 -9.12
C ILE A 339 14.36 -33.75 -8.44
N MET A 340 14.82 -32.74 -9.13
CA MET A 340 15.54 -31.62 -8.57
C MET A 340 14.77 -30.37 -8.97
N ALA A 341 14.23 -29.67 -8.02
CA ALA A 341 13.44 -28.47 -8.26
C ALA A 341 13.90 -27.37 -7.31
N GLN A 342 14.01 -26.17 -7.83
CA GLN A 342 14.26 -24.98 -7.02
C GLN A 342 13.06 -24.77 -6.10
N ARG A 343 13.32 -24.60 -4.80
CA ARG A 343 12.29 -24.33 -3.81
C ARG A 343 12.02 -22.84 -3.79
N ASN A 344 10.95 -22.44 -4.45
CA ASN A 344 10.38 -21.09 -4.38
C ASN A 344 9.16 -21.09 -3.47
N PHE A 345 8.63 -19.92 -3.19
CA PHE A 345 7.44 -19.78 -2.38
C PHE A 345 6.65 -18.51 -2.74
N ASP A 346 5.38 -18.52 -2.39
CA ASP A 346 4.52 -17.36 -2.41
C ASP A 346 4.16 -16.99 -0.97
N ILE A 347 3.90 -15.71 -0.72
CA ILE A 347 3.36 -15.23 0.54
C ILE A 347 2.06 -14.49 0.24
N ASP A 348 0.95 -15.09 0.62
CA ASP A 348 -0.37 -14.45 0.57
C ASP A 348 -0.63 -13.67 1.85
N VAL A 349 -1.04 -12.41 1.68
CA VAL A 349 -1.40 -11.52 2.79
C VAL A 349 -2.90 -11.46 2.93
N ARG A 350 -3.40 -11.83 4.12
CA ARG A 350 -4.84 -11.89 4.42
C ARG A 350 -5.25 -10.86 5.45
N SER A 351 -6.40 -10.24 5.25
CA SER A 351 -7.06 -9.41 6.26
C SER A 351 -8.13 -10.19 7.01
N GLY A 352 -8.26 -9.98 8.32
CA GLY A 352 -9.30 -10.64 9.11
C GLY A 352 -8.97 -12.06 9.57
N GLY A 353 -7.69 -12.42 9.65
CA GLY A 353 -7.22 -13.70 10.18
C GLY A 353 -7.11 -14.81 9.14
N ALA A 354 -6.95 -16.05 9.58
CA ALA A 354 -6.65 -17.22 8.75
C ALA A 354 -7.64 -17.48 7.61
N ASN A 355 -8.90 -17.15 7.82
CA ASN A 355 -9.98 -17.32 6.83
C ASN A 355 -10.37 -16.00 6.15
N GLY A 356 -9.59 -14.95 6.36
CA GLY A 356 -9.81 -13.65 5.77
C GLY A 356 -9.52 -13.61 4.26
N GLU A 357 -9.94 -12.53 3.62
CA GLU A 357 -9.69 -12.30 2.20
C GLU A 357 -8.20 -12.06 1.93
N VAL A 358 -7.69 -12.62 0.83
CA VAL A 358 -6.34 -12.31 0.33
C VAL A 358 -6.37 -10.91 -0.27
N ILE A 359 -5.67 -9.98 0.38
CA ILE A 359 -5.59 -8.57 -0.06
C ILE A 359 -4.38 -8.29 -0.94
N TYR A 360 -3.34 -9.13 -0.83
CA TYR A 360 -2.12 -9.00 -1.61
C TYR A 360 -1.42 -10.37 -1.70
N SER A 361 -0.65 -10.59 -2.77
CA SER A 361 0.14 -11.81 -2.95
C SER A 361 1.52 -11.46 -3.47
N TYR A 362 2.55 -11.92 -2.77
CA TYR A 362 3.93 -11.88 -3.21
C TYR A 362 4.25 -13.24 -3.82
N GLY A 363 4.36 -13.30 -5.12
CA GLY A 363 4.52 -14.58 -5.84
C GLY A 363 5.93 -14.81 -6.37
N ASN A 364 6.25 -16.10 -6.55
CA ASN A 364 7.50 -16.56 -7.15
C ASN A 364 8.76 -16.03 -6.46
N ILE A 365 8.77 -16.08 -5.11
CA ILE A 365 9.90 -15.64 -4.32
C ILE A 365 10.96 -16.74 -4.35
N SER A 366 12.19 -16.39 -4.74
CA SER A 366 13.32 -17.29 -4.74
C SER A 366 13.90 -17.45 -3.34
N SER A 367 14.37 -18.65 -3.02
CA SER A 367 15.15 -18.91 -1.82
C SER A 367 16.59 -18.36 -1.92
N SER A 368 17.09 -18.07 -3.11
CA SER A 368 18.41 -17.47 -3.31
C SER A 368 18.41 -15.99 -2.94
N PRO A 369 19.27 -15.51 -2.04
CA PRO A 369 19.37 -14.11 -1.69
C PRO A 369 19.91 -13.23 -2.83
N GLU A 370 20.63 -13.80 -3.78
CA GLU A 370 21.22 -13.10 -4.93
C GLU A 370 20.22 -12.92 -6.08
N ALA A 371 19.10 -13.64 -6.07
CA ALA A 371 18.12 -13.57 -7.14
C ALA A 371 17.37 -12.23 -7.14
N ASP A 372 17.03 -11.73 -8.32
CA ASP A 372 16.21 -10.51 -8.48
C ASP A 372 14.86 -10.61 -7.77
N ASN A 373 14.30 -11.82 -7.66
CA ASN A 373 13.06 -12.13 -6.95
C ASN A 373 13.31 -12.76 -5.57
N SER A 374 14.44 -12.47 -4.93
CA SER A 374 14.70 -12.88 -3.54
C SER A 374 13.73 -12.24 -2.55
N LEU A 375 13.56 -12.86 -1.38
CA LEU A 375 12.66 -12.37 -0.34
C LEU A 375 12.87 -10.88 0.00
N PRO A 376 14.10 -10.38 0.27
CA PRO A 376 14.33 -8.98 0.54
C PRO A 376 14.08 -8.08 -0.68
N ASN A 377 14.23 -8.58 -1.91
CA ASN A 377 13.97 -7.80 -3.12
C ASN A 377 12.48 -7.68 -3.46
N VAL A 378 11.70 -8.71 -3.17
CA VAL A 378 10.24 -8.72 -3.42
C VAL A 378 9.48 -7.98 -2.33
N MET A 379 9.91 -8.12 -1.07
CA MET A 379 9.26 -7.51 0.10
C MET A 379 10.10 -6.36 0.69
N GLN A 380 10.64 -5.50 -0.17
CA GLN A 380 11.49 -4.37 0.22
C GLN A 380 10.80 -3.44 1.22
N SER A 381 11.55 -2.95 2.21
CA SER A 381 11.09 -1.87 3.11
C SER A 381 10.92 -0.56 2.35
N GLU A 382 11.80 -0.29 1.39
CA GLU A 382 11.78 0.91 0.53
C GLU A 382 11.76 0.52 -0.96
N PRO A 383 10.60 0.16 -1.52
CA PRO A 383 10.50 -0.20 -2.92
C PRO A 383 10.88 0.94 -3.85
N ALA A 384 11.67 0.63 -4.89
CA ALA A 384 12.05 1.62 -5.90
C ALA A 384 10.85 2.12 -6.73
N LYS A 385 9.83 1.28 -6.91
CA LYS A 385 8.60 1.67 -7.59
C LYS A 385 7.63 2.28 -6.58
N ARG A 386 7.22 3.53 -6.85
CA ARG A 386 6.32 4.26 -5.97
C ARG A 386 4.99 3.55 -5.69
N MET A 387 4.41 2.89 -6.68
CA MET A 387 3.16 2.15 -6.47
C MET A 387 3.34 0.98 -5.51
N ASP A 388 4.44 0.25 -5.59
CA ASP A 388 4.75 -0.84 -4.66
C ASP A 388 4.97 -0.28 -3.24
N ALA A 389 5.63 0.88 -3.12
CA ALA A 389 5.78 1.58 -1.84
C ALA A 389 4.45 2.00 -1.20
N LEU A 390 3.41 2.24 -2.01
CA LEU A 390 2.09 2.67 -1.55
C LEU A 390 1.11 1.51 -1.30
N THR A 391 1.25 0.40 -2.01
CA THR A 391 0.24 -0.65 -2.05
C THR A 391 0.68 -1.99 -1.48
N SER A 392 2.00 -2.28 -1.42
CA SER A 392 2.46 -3.52 -0.80
C SER A 392 2.32 -3.44 0.73
N PRO A 393 1.55 -4.33 1.36
CA PRO A 393 1.16 -4.15 2.76
C PRO A 393 2.24 -4.55 3.77
N VAL A 394 3.17 -5.41 3.39
CA VAL A 394 4.18 -6.00 4.27
C VAL A 394 5.58 -5.84 3.68
N ALA A 395 6.55 -5.60 4.54
CA ALA A 395 7.97 -5.61 4.21
C ALA A 395 8.68 -6.69 5.02
N CYS A 396 9.74 -7.25 4.45
CA CYS A 396 10.65 -8.15 5.13
C CYS A 396 11.98 -7.44 5.39
N VAL A 397 12.50 -7.58 6.58
CA VAL A 397 13.82 -7.08 6.99
C VAL A 397 14.66 -8.26 7.43
N LEU A 398 15.87 -8.33 6.93
CA LEU A 398 16.90 -9.29 7.31
C LEU A 398 18.05 -8.52 7.97
N ASP A 399 18.53 -8.99 9.12
CA ASP A 399 19.50 -8.22 9.93
C ASP A 399 20.95 -8.31 9.41
N ASP A 400 21.31 -9.37 8.67
CA ASP A 400 22.68 -9.57 8.10
C ASP A 400 22.62 -10.30 6.76
N PRO A 401 23.72 -10.35 6.00
CA PRO A 401 23.75 -11.13 4.77
C PRO A 401 23.48 -12.60 5.07
N VAL A 402 22.30 -13.04 4.69
CA VAL A 402 21.72 -14.34 5.01
C VAL A 402 21.83 -15.24 3.80
N THR A 403 22.16 -16.49 4.02
CA THR A 403 22.14 -17.52 2.98
C THR A 403 20.72 -17.99 2.70
N GLY A 404 20.45 -18.47 1.49
CA GLY A 404 19.16 -19.04 1.14
C GLY A 404 18.71 -20.18 2.08
N ALA A 405 19.66 -20.96 2.60
CA ALA A 405 19.38 -21.99 3.59
C ALA A 405 18.84 -21.42 4.91
N GLU A 406 19.40 -20.33 5.38
CA GLU A 406 18.96 -19.65 6.60
C GLU A 406 17.57 -19.03 6.42
N ILE A 407 17.29 -18.42 5.25
CA ILE A 407 15.94 -17.93 4.92
C ILE A 407 14.92 -19.07 4.96
N ILE A 408 15.21 -20.17 4.27
CA ILE A 408 14.32 -21.33 4.23
C ILE A 408 14.15 -21.94 5.62
N ALA A 409 15.22 -22.01 6.40
CA ALA A 409 15.21 -22.48 7.78
C ALA A 409 14.27 -21.63 8.65
N ALA A 410 14.45 -20.32 8.61
CA ALA A 410 13.62 -19.36 9.33
C ALA A 410 12.13 -19.48 8.93
N LEU A 411 11.84 -19.57 7.62
CA LEU A 411 10.46 -19.75 7.15
C LEU A 411 9.82 -21.05 7.63
N TYR A 412 10.56 -22.16 7.65
CA TYR A 412 10.05 -23.42 8.20
C TYR A 412 9.75 -23.31 9.69
N GLU A 413 10.56 -22.61 10.45
CA GLU A 413 10.37 -22.39 11.87
C GLU A 413 9.20 -21.43 12.13
N MET A 414 9.19 -20.28 11.48
CA MET A 414 8.15 -19.25 11.64
C MET A 414 6.77 -19.78 11.33
N PHE A 415 6.65 -20.53 10.25
CA PHE A 415 5.36 -21.02 9.77
C PHE A 415 5.03 -22.43 10.26
N ASP A 416 5.83 -23.00 11.17
CA ASP A 416 5.68 -24.38 11.67
C ASP A 416 5.44 -25.38 10.52
N SER A 417 6.19 -25.20 9.44
CA SER A 417 6.05 -26.01 8.23
C SER A 417 6.93 -27.25 8.32
N ALA A 418 6.33 -28.39 8.57
CA ALA A 418 7.03 -29.68 8.59
C ALA A 418 7.17 -30.35 7.19
N ALA A 419 6.52 -29.81 6.17
CA ALA A 419 6.41 -30.46 4.87
C ALA A 419 7.69 -30.32 4.02
N LEU A 420 8.34 -31.44 3.71
CA LEU A 420 9.40 -31.52 2.69
C LEU A 420 8.83 -31.56 1.27
N SER A 421 7.64 -32.11 1.11
CA SER A 421 6.94 -32.15 -0.17
C SER A 421 6.17 -30.86 -0.40
N PRO A 422 5.98 -30.42 -1.67
CA PRO A 422 5.07 -29.33 -1.95
C PRO A 422 3.70 -29.62 -1.33
N PRO A 423 3.00 -28.61 -0.84
CA PRO A 423 1.68 -28.81 -0.27
C PRO A 423 0.81 -29.54 -1.29
N PRO A 424 -0.03 -30.46 -0.86
CA PRO A 424 -0.95 -31.11 -1.76
C PRO A 424 -1.76 -30.03 -2.50
N THR A 425 -1.91 -30.19 -3.80
CA THR A 425 -2.68 -29.28 -4.66
C THR A 425 -4.18 -29.20 -4.31
N SER A 426 -4.60 -29.90 -3.27
CA SER A 426 -5.97 -29.87 -2.76
C SER A 426 -6.15 -28.76 -1.71
N VAL A 427 -7.28 -28.07 -1.78
CA VAL A 427 -7.72 -26.97 -0.91
C VAL A 427 -7.77 -27.35 0.60
N GLU A 428 -7.56 -28.61 0.96
CA GLU A 428 -7.69 -29.17 2.31
C GLU A 428 -6.36 -29.55 2.98
N GLY A 429 -5.21 -29.14 2.39
CA GLY A 429 -3.89 -29.38 3.00
C GLY A 429 -3.61 -28.48 4.22
N PRO A 430 -2.58 -28.79 5.02
CA PRO A 430 -2.17 -27.93 6.14
C PRO A 430 -1.78 -26.55 5.62
N ARG A 431 -2.32 -25.51 6.27
CA ARG A 431 -2.00 -24.11 5.96
C ARG A 431 -0.92 -23.61 6.91
N TYR A 432 0.07 -22.94 6.38
CA TYR A 432 1.19 -22.38 7.13
C TYR A 432 0.96 -20.89 7.33
N LEU A 433 0.59 -20.50 8.52
CA LEU A 433 0.08 -19.17 8.84
C LEU A 433 0.86 -18.54 9.98
N ILE A 434 1.20 -17.26 9.84
CA ILE A 434 1.62 -16.39 10.95
C ILE A 434 0.74 -15.14 10.98
N THR A 435 0.58 -14.54 12.14
CA THR A 435 -0.16 -13.30 12.28
C THR A 435 0.76 -12.21 12.83
N LEU A 436 0.87 -11.11 12.09
CA LEU A 436 1.54 -9.91 12.55
C LEU A 436 0.73 -9.30 13.70
N ALA A 437 1.39 -8.83 14.73
CA ALA A 437 0.77 -8.30 15.92
C ALA A 437 1.42 -6.98 16.38
N GLY A 438 0.72 -6.24 17.25
CA GLY A 438 1.24 -4.98 17.81
C GLY A 438 0.93 -3.74 16.96
N GLY A 439 0.21 -3.88 15.85
CA GLY A 439 -0.27 -2.74 15.09
C GLY A 439 -1.41 -2.03 15.82
N VAL A 440 -1.29 -0.71 16.02
CA VAL A 440 -2.31 0.14 16.65
C VAL A 440 -2.45 1.44 15.88
N ASP A 441 -3.67 2.00 15.85
CA ASP A 441 -3.96 3.28 15.19
C ASP A 441 -3.53 4.49 16.04
N GLY A 442 -3.17 4.28 17.32
CA GLY A 442 -2.80 5.32 18.26
C GLY A 442 -4.01 6.06 18.83
N ASP A 443 -3.73 7.24 19.40
CA ASP A 443 -4.75 8.14 19.93
C ASP A 443 -5.32 9.06 18.83
N ALA A 444 -6.29 9.90 19.17
CA ALA A 444 -6.84 10.89 18.25
C ALA A 444 -5.76 11.90 17.82
N PRO A 445 -5.59 12.16 16.51
CA PRO A 445 -4.60 13.13 16.03
C PRO A 445 -4.92 14.54 16.50
N ALA A 446 -3.91 15.25 17.01
CA ALA A 446 -4.02 16.63 17.47
C ALA A 446 -3.92 17.64 16.30
N ALA A 447 -4.19 18.92 16.58
CA ALA A 447 -4.11 19.98 15.58
C ALA A 447 -2.73 20.10 14.92
N ILE A 448 -1.65 19.80 15.64
CA ILE A 448 -0.28 19.80 15.11
C ILE A 448 -0.10 18.69 14.05
N ASP A 449 -0.72 17.53 14.24
CA ASP A 449 -0.64 16.42 13.28
C ASP A 449 -1.40 16.75 12.00
N TYR A 450 -2.57 17.45 12.11
CA TYR A 450 -3.30 17.96 10.96
C TYR A 450 -2.56 19.08 10.25
N GLY A 451 -1.95 20.02 11.00
CA GLY A 451 -1.13 21.10 10.42
C GLY A 451 0.04 20.54 9.61
N GLY A 452 0.64 19.52 10.17
CA GLY A 452 1.77 18.83 9.59
C GLY A 452 3.08 19.59 9.70
N GLU A 453 4.13 18.95 9.25
CA GLU A 453 5.51 19.44 9.26
C GLU A 453 6.10 19.37 7.86
N VAL A 454 6.93 20.34 7.52
CA VAL A 454 7.76 20.32 6.31
C VAL A 454 9.08 19.65 6.66
N ASP A 455 9.33 18.49 6.09
CA ASP A 455 10.56 17.72 6.27
C ASP A 455 11.14 17.36 4.89
N GLU A 456 12.27 17.95 4.57
CA GLU A 456 12.92 17.78 3.26
C GLU A 456 13.53 16.38 3.09
N VAL A 457 13.82 15.68 4.19
CA VAL A 457 14.47 14.35 4.19
C VAL A 457 13.43 13.24 4.17
N ASN A 458 12.48 13.27 5.12
CA ASN A 458 11.52 12.19 5.31
C ASN A 458 10.17 12.46 4.61
N GLY A 459 9.98 13.68 4.09
CA GLY A 459 8.75 14.10 3.42
C GLY A 459 7.74 14.78 4.36
N ASN A 460 6.93 15.64 3.78
CA ASN A 460 5.95 16.46 4.49
C ASN A 460 4.78 15.62 5.03
N THR A 461 4.14 16.11 6.12
CA THR A 461 3.00 15.46 6.77
C THR A 461 1.75 16.34 6.77
N GLY A 462 0.58 15.80 7.06
CA GLY A 462 -0.67 16.52 7.24
C GLY A 462 -0.99 17.52 6.10
N LEU A 463 -1.44 18.73 6.45
CA LEU A 463 -1.70 19.81 5.49
C LEU A 463 -0.44 20.29 4.77
N ALA A 464 0.74 20.20 5.41
CA ALA A 464 1.99 20.58 4.78
C ALA A 464 2.33 19.67 3.59
N ALA A 465 1.89 18.42 3.57
CA ALA A 465 2.05 17.51 2.43
C ALA A 465 1.34 18.00 1.15
N PHE A 466 0.38 18.91 1.27
CA PHE A 466 -0.30 19.51 0.12
C PHE A 466 0.40 20.74 -0.45
N GLU A 467 1.43 21.29 0.21
CA GLU A 467 2.03 22.56 -0.20
C GLU A 467 2.64 22.50 -1.61
N ASP A 468 3.21 21.36 -1.98
CA ASP A 468 3.80 21.13 -3.30
C ASP A 468 2.77 20.72 -4.37
N ILE A 469 1.48 20.66 -4.03
CA ILE A 469 0.41 20.25 -4.96
C ILE A 469 -0.46 21.47 -5.27
N GLU A 470 -0.06 22.23 -6.28
CA GLU A 470 -0.70 23.49 -6.64
C GLU A 470 -2.18 23.35 -7.09
N ASP A 471 -2.57 22.18 -7.60
CA ASP A 471 -3.89 21.98 -8.20
C ASP A 471 -5.02 21.87 -7.16
N ILE A 472 -4.71 21.65 -5.88
CA ILE A 472 -5.72 21.56 -4.82
C ILE A 472 -6.37 22.93 -4.61
N SER A 473 -7.69 22.96 -4.73
CA SER A 473 -8.51 24.17 -4.55
C SER A 473 -9.51 24.08 -3.38
N ILE A 474 -9.82 22.85 -2.93
CA ILE A 474 -10.77 22.57 -1.85
C ILE A 474 -10.05 21.74 -0.80
N VAL A 475 -10.17 22.09 0.48
CA VAL A 475 -9.55 21.37 1.60
C VAL A 475 -10.60 21.01 2.63
N LEU A 476 -10.55 19.77 3.15
CA LEU A 476 -11.48 19.28 4.16
C LEU A 476 -10.80 18.36 5.18
N THR A 477 -11.31 18.41 6.42
CA THR A 477 -10.84 17.62 7.56
C THR A 477 -12.01 16.99 8.30
N PRO A 478 -12.76 16.03 7.70
CA PRO A 478 -14.03 15.55 8.23
C PRO A 478 -13.92 14.94 9.63
N ALA A 479 -12.88 14.16 9.90
CA ALA A 479 -12.67 13.51 11.18
C ALA A 479 -12.43 14.51 12.33
N ALA A 480 -11.97 15.72 12.04
CA ALA A 480 -11.74 16.75 13.06
C ALA A 480 -13.03 17.13 13.82
N SER A 481 -14.18 17.03 13.19
CA SER A 481 -15.47 17.38 13.79
C SER A 481 -15.97 16.41 14.86
N THR A 482 -15.29 15.28 15.04
CA THR A 482 -15.58 14.29 16.09
C THR A 482 -14.84 14.57 17.40
N ASP A 483 -13.77 15.34 17.38
CA ASP A 483 -12.98 15.69 18.56
C ASP A 483 -13.43 17.04 19.11
N GLU A 484 -14.09 17.00 20.27
CA GLU A 484 -14.58 18.23 20.92
C GLU A 484 -13.47 19.18 21.33
N SER A 485 -12.35 18.65 21.75
CA SER A 485 -11.24 19.42 22.31
C SER A 485 -10.35 20.04 21.24
N ALA A 486 -10.07 19.31 20.17
CA ALA A 486 -9.13 19.71 19.11
C ALA A 486 -9.80 20.38 17.92
N HIS A 487 -11.13 20.23 17.73
CA HIS A 487 -11.84 20.68 16.52
C HIS A 487 -11.54 22.13 16.13
N GLN A 488 -11.68 23.06 17.09
CA GLN A 488 -11.42 24.48 16.82
C GLN A 488 -9.98 24.74 16.40
N ALA A 489 -9.03 24.09 17.04
CA ALA A 489 -7.60 24.22 16.71
C ALA A 489 -7.26 23.61 15.34
N ILE A 490 -7.88 22.48 14.98
CA ILE A 490 -7.69 21.88 13.66
C ILE A 490 -8.26 22.79 12.56
N VAL A 491 -9.45 23.37 12.75
CA VAL A 491 -10.02 24.33 11.80
C VAL A 491 -9.14 25.58 11.65
N ALA A 492 -8.47 26.01 12.73
CA ALA A 492 -7.51 27.12 12.67
C ALA A 492 -6.27 26.75 11.81
N GLU A 493 -5.79 25.49 11.84
CA GLU A 493 -4.73 25.04 10.95
C GLU A 493 -5.20 25.00 9.48
N VAL A 494 -6.44 24.58 9.20
CA VAL A 494 -7.03 24.67 7.86
C VAL A 494 -7.08 26.12 7.38
N GLN A 495 -7.51 27.04 8.24
CA GLN A 495 -7.54 28.49 7.93
C GLN A 495 -6.14 29.02 7.58
N LYS A 496 -5.15 28.73 8.42
CA LYS A 496 -3.75 29.11 8.24
C LYS A 496 -3.22 28.57 6.91
N HIS A 497 -3.49 27.29 6.61
CA HIS A 497 -3.10 26.66 5.36
C HIS A 497 -3.74 27.33 4.13
N CYS A 498 -5.05 27.56 4.14
CA CYS A 498 -5.76 28.24 3.04
C CYS A 498 -5.25 29.67 2.81
N ARG A 499 -4.89 30.40 3.88
CA ARG A 499 -4.26 31.73 3.77
C ARG A 499 -2.87 31.66 3.19
N LYS A 500 -2.02 30.70 3.63
CA LYS A 500 -0.67 30.48 3.14
C LYS A 500 -0.67 30.16 1.64
N MET A 501 -1.54 29.22 1.23
CA MET A 501 -1.64 28.74 -0.15
C MET A 501 -2.42 29.65 -1.09
N ARG A 502 -3.10 30.67 -0.59
CA ARG A 502 -3.88 31.72 -1.30
C ARG A 502 -5.06 31.21 -2.11
N TYR A 503 -4.93 30.16 -2.92
CA TYR A 503 -5.90 29.72 -3.93
C TYR A 503 -6.81 28.56 -3.45
N ARG A 504 -6.87 28.31 -2.14
CA ARG A 504 -7.65 27.24 -1.53
C ARG A 504 -8.79 27.77 -0.68
N VAL A 505 -9.85 26.98 -0.61
CA VAL A 505 -10.96 27.18 0.32
C VAL A 505 -11.13 25.96 1.21
N GLY A 506 -11.38 26.16 2.50
CA GLY A 506 -11.65 25.11 3.49
C GLY A 506 -13.16 24.91 3.66
N ILE A 507 -13.60 23.66 3.58
CA ILE A 507 -14.95 23.26 3.96
C ILE A 507 -14.89 22.79 5.41
N VAL A 508 -15.65 23.46 6.28
CA VAL A 508 -15.65 23.23 7.72
C VAL A 508 -16.96 22.54 8.09
N ASP A 509 -16.87 21.51 8.93
CA ASP A 509 -18.00 20.80 9.49
C ASP A 509 -18.34 21.34 10.88
N ALA A 510 -19.63 21.36 11.24
CA ALA A 510 -20.04 21.46 12.62
C ALA A 510 -19.76 20.15 13.37
N ARG A 511 -19.66 20.16 14.69
CA ARG A 511 -19.64 18.92 15.48
C ARG A 511 -21.03 18.26 15.47
N GLU A 512 -21.06 16.97 15.69
CA GLU A 512 -22.32 16.22 15.78
C GLU A 512 -23.21 16.77 16.91
N GLY A 513 -24.49 16.89 16.63
CA GLY A 513 -25.49 17.24 17.65
C GLY A 513 -25.48 18.69 18.16
N MET A 514 -24.61 19.57 17.64
CA MET A 514 -24.58 20.98 18.07
C MET A 514 -25.95 21.65 18.00
N ALA A 515 -26.32 22.31 19.09
CA ALA A 515 -27.50 23.19 19.11
C ALA A 515 -27.25 24.47 18.31
N LEU A 516 -28.30 25.19 17.95
CA LEU A 516 -28.20 26.44 17.17
C LEU A 516 -27.34 27.52 17.83
N SER A 517 -27.36 27.60 19.16
CA SER A 517 -26.49 28.51 19.93
C SER A 517 -25.02 28.10 19.89
N GLU A 518 -24.75 26.80 19.98
CA GLU A 518 -23.40 26.29 20.01
C GLU A 518 -22.69 26.47 18.67
N ILE A 519 -23.38 26.18 17.56
CA ILE A 519 -22.78 26.38 16.23
C ILE A 519 -22.55 27.87 15.94
N ARG A 520 -23.42 28.78 16.42
CA ARG A 520 -23.19 30.23 16.30
C ARG A 520 -21.97 30.66 17.13
N ASN A 521 -21.82 30.13 18.34
CA ASN A 521 -20.62 30.37 19.15
C ASN A 521 -19.36 29.81 18.49
N PHE A 522 -19.40 28.60 17.94
CA PHE A 522 -18.28 28.03 17.19
C PHE A 522 -17.90 28.90 15.99
N ARG A 523 -18.90 29.33 15.19
CA ARG A 523 -18.68 30.22 14.06
C ARG A 523 -18.02 31.55 14.46
N SER A 524 -18.34 32.10 15.61
CA SER A 524 -17.81 33.41 16.07
C SER A 524 -16.29 33.44 16.24
N ASN A 525 -15.64 32.27 16.35
CA ASN A 525 -14.19 32.16 16.46
C ASN A 525 -13.46 32.35 15.11
N PHE A 526 -14.19 32.38 13.99
CA PHE A 526 -13.60 32.43 12.66
C PHE A 526 -14.18 33.59 11.84
N ASP A 527 -13.30 34.40 11.25
CA ASP A 527 -13.64 35.42 10.25
C ASP A 527 -12.69 35.29 9.07
N ASP A 528 -13.16 34.60 8.03
CA ASP A 528 -12.34 34.33 6.84
C ASP A 528 -13.19 34.04 5.61
N SER A 529 -12.86 34.71 4.51
CA SER A 529 -13.51 34.49 3.22
C SER A 529 -13.13 33.17 2.54
N ARG A 530 -12.08 32.48 3.02
CA ARG A 530 -11.62 31.19 2.50
C ARG A 530 -12.19 29.99 3.25
N LEU A 531 -13.09 30.20 4.21
CA LEU A 531 -13.77 29.13 4.93
C LEU A 531 -15.28 29.17 4.67
N ALA A 532 -15.89 27.99 4.60
CA ALA A 532 -17.33 27.81 4.49
C ALA A 532 -17.79 26.70 5.46
N LEU A 533 -18.68 27.04 6.39
CA LEU A 533 -19.20 26.14 7.43
C LEU A 533 -20.54 25.55 7.00
N TYR A 534 -20.68 24.23 7.14
CA TYR A 534 -21.89 23.49 6.79
C TYR A 534 -22.49 22.77 8.00
N TYR A 535 -23.82 22.74 8.06
CA TYR A 535 -24.62 22.19 9.15
C TYR A 535 -26.01 21.79 8.64
N PRO A 536 -26.65 20.73 9.15
CA PRO A 536 -26.16 19.72 10.10
C PRO A 536 -25.42 18.56 9.43
N TRP A 537 -25.09 17.52 10.20
CA TRP A 537 -24.54 16.27 9.70
C TRP A 537 -25.50 15.51 8.79
N VAL A 538 -24.95 14.66 7.95
CA VAL A 538 -25.66 13.82 6.98
C VAL A 538 -25.80 12.41 7.55
N VAL A 539 -27.00 11.85 7.51
CA VAL A 539 -27.25 10.43 7.80
C VAL A 539 -27.30 9.69 6.48
N THR A 540 -26.40 8.74 6.30
CA THR A 540 -26.22 7.93 5.10
C THR A 540 -26.23 6.44 5.42
N ALA A 541 -26.35 5.58 4.40
CA ALA A 541 -26.17 4.15 4.57
C ALA A 541 -24.71 3.84 4.94
N ASP A 542 -24.49 2.87 5.80
CA ASP A 542 -23.15 2.41 6.13
C ASP A 542 -22.53 1.67 4.92
N PRO A 543 -21.44 2.17 4.34
CA PRO A 543 -20.80 1.53 3.19
C PRO A 543 -20.24 0.14 3.49
N THR A 544 -20.02 -0.19 4.75
CA THR A 544 -19.52 -1.51 5.19
C THR A 544 -20.65 -2.52 5.37
N GLY A 545 -21.90 -2.06 5.48
CA GLY A 545 -23.05 -2.88 5.78
C GLY A 545 -23.15 -3.34 7.25
N ALA A 546 -22.22 -2.93 8.11
CA ALA A 546 -22.22 -3.29 9.53
C ALA A 546 -23.40 -2.65 10.30
N ARG A 547 -23.83 -1.46 9.85
CA ARG A 547 -24.96 -0.71 10.41
C ARG A 547 -25.93 -0.32 9.29
N THR A 548 -27.22 -0.16 9.61
CA THR A 548 -28.20 0.29 8.60
C THR A 548 -27.93 1.72 8.14
N SER A 549 -27.53 2.59 9.05
CA SER A 549 -27.19 3.99 8.75
C SER A 549 -26.20 4.55 9.76
N ILE A 550 -25.45 5.53 9.32
CA ILE A 550 -24.43 6.25 10.10
C ILE A 550 -24.61 7.75 9.93
N SER A 551 -24.23 8.51 10.96
CA SER A 551 -24.17 9.96 10.93
C SER A 551 -22.76 10.41 10.61
N VAL A 552 -22.58 11.30 9.64
CA VAL A 552 -21.25 11.69 9.13
C VAL A 552 -21.19 13.19 8.82
N PRO A 553 -19.99 13.81 8.92
CA PRO A 553 -19.79 15.20 8.57
C PRO A 553 -20.15 15.49 7.10
N PRO A 554 -20.71 16.65 6.79
CA PRO A 554 -21.16 17.00 5.44
C PRO A 554 -20.03 17.31 4.45
N SER A 555 -18.80 17.64 4.88
CA SER A 555 -17.75 18.19 4.03
C SER A 555 -17.41 17.33 2.82
N GLY A 556 -17.40 15.99 2.93
CA GLY A 556 -17.16 15.09 1.81
C GLY A 556 -18.23 15.23 0.71
N PHE A 557 -19.50 15.26 1.09
CA PHE A 557 -20.61 15.47 0.15
C PHE A 557 -20.53 16.85 -0.50
N ILE A 558 -20.27 17.87 0.30
CA ILE A 558 -20.18 19.27 -0.15
C ILE A 558 -19.02 19.47 -1.11
N ALA A 559 -17.87 18.90 -0.83
CA ALA A 559 -16.71 18.95 -1.73
C ALA A 559 -17.01 18.30 -3.09
N GLY A 560 -17.74 17.18 -3.11
CA GLY A 560 -18.25 16.56 -4.33
C GLY A 560 -19.22 17.46 -5.08
N VAL A 561 -20.17 18.08 -4.38
CA VAL A 561 -21.12 19.06 -4.96
C VAL A 561 -20.38 20.27 -5.53
N TYR A 562 -19.32 20.77 -4.86
CA TYR A 562 -18.47 21.84 -5.39
C TYR A 562 -17.83 21.41 -6.70
N ALA A 563 -17.15 20.27 -6.70
CA ALA A 563 -16.46 19.75 -7.87
C ALA A 563 -17.41 19.53 -9.05
N ASN A 564 -18.56 18.92 -8.80
CA ASN A 564 -19.59 18.68 -9.83
C ASN A 564 -20.15 20.00 -10.39
N THR A 565 -20.46 20.97 -9.51
CA THR A 565 -20.98 22.28 -9.93
C THR A 565 -19.96 23.03 -10.79
N ASP A 566 -18.68 22.98 -10.41
CA ASP A 566 -17.61 23.63 -11.17
C ASP A 566 -17.45 23.05 -12.58
N VAL A 567 -17.50 21.72 -12.69
CA VAL A 567 -17.37 21.05 -13.99
C VAL A 567 -18.60 21.26 -14.87
N THR A 568 -19.81 21.20 -14.31
CA THR A 568 -21.05 21.26 -15.09
C THR A 568 -21.54 22.67 -15.40
N ARG A 569 -21.31 23.62 -14.51
CA ARG A 569 -21.87 24.99 -14.56
C ARG A 569 -20.80 26.07 -14.48
N GLY A 570 -19.62 25.77 -13.95
CA GLY A 570 -18.53 26.71 -13.71
C GLY A 570 -18.52 27.27 -12.28
N VAL A 571 -17.34 27.67 -11.82
CA VAL A 571 -17.07 28.13 -10.44
C VAL A 571 -17.83 29.40 -10.04
N HIS A 572 -18.30 30.18 -11.01
CA HIS A 572 -19.13 31.40 -10.77
C HIS A 572 -20.52 31.08 -10.22
N LYS A 573 -21.02 29.84 -10.44
CA LYS A 573 -22.30 29.41 -9.86
C LYS A 573 -22.08 28.96 -8.40
N PRO A 574 -22.88 29.43 -7.41
CA PRO A 574 -22.78 28.92 -6.06
C PRO A 574 -23.15 27.43 -6.01
N PRO A 575 -22.42 26.59 -5.24
CA PRO A 575 -22.73 25.19 -5.04
C PRO A 575 -23.88 25.01 -4.04
N ALA A 576 -24.97 25.67 -4.33
CA ALA A 576 -26.19 25.71 -3.53
C ALA A 576 -27.42 25.37 -4.39
N ASN A 577 -28.48 24.87 -3.74
CA ASN A 577 -29.65 24.27 -4.36
C ASN A 577 -29.31 22.99 -5.19
N GLU A 578 -28.20 22.35 -4.88
CA GLU A 578 -27.79 21.08 -5.48
C GLU A 578 -28.19 19.91 -4.57
N PRO A 579 -28.48 18.72 -5.13
CA PRO A 579 -28.80 17.54 -4.34
C PRO A 579 -27.58 17.04 -3.58
N VAL A 580 -27.82 16.46 -2.40
CA VAL A 580 -26.82 15.72 -1.62
C VAL A 580 -27.08 14.24 -1.87
N ILE A 581 -26.32 13.65 -2.78
CA ILE A 581 -26.48 12.25 -3.19
C ILE A 581 -25.99 11.33 -2.05
N GLY A 582 -26.77 10.28 -1.75
CA GLY A 582 -26.47 9.34 -0.68
C GLY A 582 -27.04 9.74 0.68
N ALA A 583 -27.54 10.96 0.87
CA ALA A 583 -28.22 11.36 2.09
C ALA A 583 -29.59 10.66 2.22
N LEU A 584 -29.79 9.94 3.32
CA LEU A 584 -31.08 9.36 3.70
C LEU A 584 -31.94 10.41 4.45
N ARG A 585 -31.30 11.20 5.29
CA ARG A 585 -31.86 12.33 6.02
C ARG A 585 -30.72 13.18 6.56
N PHE A 586 -31.05 14.31 7.14
CA PHE A 586 -30.07 15.08 7.94
C PHE A 586 -30.23 14.74 9.43
N ALA A 587 -29.14 14.86 10.19
CA ALA A 587 -29.16 14.58 11.63
C ALA A 587 -30.13 15.47 12.38
N GLN A 588 -30.36 16.69 11.87
CA GLN A 588 -31.35 17.63 12.37
C GLN A 588 -32.10 18.26 11.21
N ASP A 589 -33.42 18.36 11.31
CA ASP A 589 -34.23 19.07 10.34
C ASP A 589 -34.25 20.57 10.64
N ILE A 590 -33.67 21.36 9.75
CA ILE A 590 -33.62 22.82 9.87
C ILE A 590 -34.82 23.42 9.13
N ASN A 591 -35.68 24.07 9.91
CA ASN A 591 -36.83 24.82 9.35
C ASN A 591 -36.43 26.23 8.88
N ARG A 592 -37.37 26.93 8.24
CA ARG A 592 -37.13 28.27 7.69
C ARG A 592 -36.69 29.26 8.77
N PHE A 593 -37.36 29.27 9.92
CA PHE A 593 -37.09 30.22 11.01
C PHE A 593 -35.71 29.98 11.65
N GLN A 594 -35.33 28.74 11.81
CA GLN A 594 -33.99 28.39 12.28
C GLN A 594 -32.90 28.84 11.30
N GLN A 595 -33.15 28.67 10.00
CA GLN A 595 -32.21 29.14 8.99
C GLN A 595 -32.11 30.67 8.94
N GLU A 596 -33.22 31.40 9.22
CA GLU A 596 -33.21 32.87 9.33
C GLU A 596 -32.24 33.36 10.42
N LEU A 597 -31.97 32.54 11.45
CA LEU A 597 -30.97 32.83 12.50
C LEU A 597 -29.54 32.46 12.07
N LEU A 598 -29.37 31.39 11.32
CA LEU A 598 -28.05 30.85 10.94
C LEU A 598 -27.45 31.54 9.71
N ASN A 599 -28.28 31.85 8.73
CA ASN A 599 -27.83 32.37 7.44
C ASN A 599 -27.10 33.73 7.55
N PRO A 600 -27.54 34.71 8.39
CA PRO A 600 -26.78 35.95 8.56
C PRO A 600 -25.36 35.76 9.06
N ASP A 601 -25.14 34.74 9.87
CA ASP A 601 -23.83 34.40 10.43
C ASP A 601 -22.94 33.61 9.42
N GLY A 602 -23.41 33.34 8.21
CA GLY A 602 -22.64 32.61 7.17
C GLY A 602 -22.65 31.09 7.36
N ILE A 603 -23.56 30.55 8.18
CA ILE A 603 -23.70 29.10 8.38
C ILE A 603 -24.58 28.53 7.27
N ASN A 604 -24.04 27.65 6.43
CA ASN A 604 -24.73 27.06 5.30
C ASN A 604 -25.52 25.82 5.75
N CYS A 605 -26.86 25.92 5.62
CA CYS A 605 -27.75 24.85 6.06
C CYS A 605 -27.94 23.79 4.97
N LEU A 606 -28.03 22.53 5.41
CA LEU A 606 -28.54 21.42 4.61
C LEU A 606 -30.01 21.21 4.97
N ARG A 607 -30.89 21.11 3.97
CA ARG A 607 -32.33 21.03 4.20
C ARG A 607 -33.04 20.01 3.31
N SER A 608 -34.04 19.38 3.88
CA SER A 608 -34.94 18.47 3.16
C SER A 608 -36.16 19.21 2.64
N PHE A 609 -36.52 18.98 1.39
CA PHE A 609 -37.69 19.58 0.74
C PHE A 609 -38.63 18.51 0.19
N PRO A 610 -39.91 18.54 0.50
CA PRO A 610 -40.89 17.63 -0.08
C PRO A 610 -40.83 17.66 -1.63
N GLY A 611 -40.71 16.51 -2.26
CA GLY A 611 -40.66 16.38 -3.72
C GLY A 611 -39.35 16.85 -4.38
N ARG A 612 -38.41 17.44 -3.62
CA ARG A 612 -37.10 17.91 -4.14
C ARG A 612 -35.89 17.26 -3.47
N GLY A 613 -36.11 16.45 -2.44
CA GLY A 613 -35.07 15.72 -1.71
C GLY A 613 -34.18 16.59 -0.82
N HIS A 614 -33.02 16.06 -0.51
CA HIS A 614 -32.02 16.64 0.37
C HIS A 614 -31.10 17.58 -0.42
N ARG A 615 -30.95 18.83 0.05
CA ARG A 615 -30.24 19.86 -0.71
C ARG A 615 -29.32 20.70 0.13
N VAL A 616 -28.24 21.16 -0.50
CA VAL A 616 -27.41 22.25 0.01
C VAL A 616 -28.21 23.55 -0.11
N TRP A 617 -28.47 24.24 1.01
CA TRP A 617 -29.33 25.42 1.04
C TRP A 617 -28.62 26.64 1.63
N GLY A 618 -27.36 26.83 1.24
CA GLY A 618 -26.52 27.97 1.61
C GLY A 618 -25.28 28.02 0.73
N GLY A 619 -24.70 29.20 0.57
CA GLY A 619 -23.50 29.41 -0.26
C GLY A 619 -22.71 30.64 0.21
N ARG A 620 -22.51 30.76 1.53
CA ARG A 620 -21.81 31.88 2.16
C ARG A 620 -20.45 31.43 2.71
N THR A 621 -19.54 32.39 2.80
CA THR A 621 -18.27 32.25 3.52
C THR A 621 -18.45 32.59 4.99
N LEU A 622 -17.40 32.37 5.79
CA LEU A 622 -17.33 32.84 7.18
C LEU A 622 -16.84 34.30 7.30
N SER A 623 -16.83 35.09 6.20
CA SER A 623 -16.39 36.46 6.25
C SER A 623 -17.46 37.40 6.75
N SER A 624 -17.08 38.34 7.61
CA SER A 624 -17.88 39.48 8.00
C SER A 624 -17.92 40.58 6.92
N ASP A 625 -17.00 40.55 5.95
CA ASP A 625 -16.92 41.49 4.84
C ASP A 625 -18.01 41.20 3.81
N PRO A 626 -18.92 42.18 3.54
CA PRO A 626 -20.00 42.04 2.57
C PRO A 626 -19.51 41.76 1.14
N GLU A 627 -18.29 42.16 0.78
CA GLU A 627 -17.68 41.90 -0.52
C GLU A 627 -17.43 40.40 -0.74
N TRP A 628 -16.93 39.73 0.30
CA TRP A 628 -16.57 38.31 0.28
C TRP A 628 -17.62 37.39 0.90
N LYS A 629 -18.83 37.86 1.05
CA LYS A 629 -19.93 37.14 1.68
C LYS A 629 -20.25 35.79 1.02
N TYR A 630 -20.11 35.68 -0.30
CA TYR A 630 -20.54 34.51 -1.08
C TYR A 630 -19.34 33.64 -1.52
N ILE A 631 -19.47 32.34 -1.33
CA ILE A 631 -18.42 31.37 -1.63
C ILE A 631 -18.08 31.31 -3.13
N ASN A 632 -19.09 31.43 -4.02
CA ASN A 632 -18.84 31.46 -5.46
C ASN A 632 -18.06 32.70 -5.87
N VAL A 633 -18.32 33.86 -5.27
CA VAL A 633 -17.58 35.10 -5.54
C VAL A 633 -16.13 34.91 -5.14
N ARG A 634 -15.85 34.43 -3.90
CA ARG A 634 -14.48 34.20 -3.44
C ARG A 634 -13.77 33.17 -4.31
N ARG A 635 -14.39 32.03 -4.59
CA ARG A 635 -13.80 30.98 -5.43
C ARG A 635 -13.56 31.44 -6.87
N TYR A 636 -14.46 32.23 -7.42
CA TYR A 636 -14.29 32.81 -8.76
C TYR A 636 -13.10 33.76 -8.83
N PHE A 637 -12.90 34.60 -7.82
CA PHE A 637 -11.71 35.45 -7.73
C PHE A 637 -10.43 34.61 -7.61
N LEU A 638 -10.42 33.54 -6.77
CA LEU A 638 -9.27 32.63 -6.69
C LEU A 638 -8.96 31.99 -8.04
N TYR A 639 -9.99 31.61 -8.79
CA TYR A 639 -9.85 31.09 -10.15
C TYR A 639 -9.22 32.11 -11.10
N LEU A 640 -9.74 33.35 -11.11
CA LEU A 640 -9.18 34.41 -11.96
C LEU A 640 -7.73 34.74 -11.59
N GLU A 641 -7.48 34.97 -10.29
CA GLU A 641 -6.15 35.24 -9.75
C GLU A 641 -5.15 34.18 -10.17
N ARG A 642 -5.48 32.90 -9.96
CA ARG A 642 -4.61 31.77 -10.27
C ARG A 642 -4.42 31.56 -11.76
N SER A 643 -5.46 31.70 -12.57
CA SER A 643 -5.38 31.58 -14.03
C SER A 643 -4.46 32.65 -14.63
N ILE A 644 -4.62 33.89 -14.18
CA ILE A 644 -3.77 35.01 -14.62
C ILE A 644 -2.33 34.79 -14.16
N GLU A 645 -2.10 34.48 -12.88
CA GLU A 645 -0.75 34.24 -12.34
C GLU A 645 0.00 33.13 -13.12
N LYS A 646 -0.64 31.98 -13.29
CA LYS A 646 -0.04 30.80 -13.95
C LYS A 646 0.28 31.08 -15.43
N SER A 647 -0.59 31.82 -16.11
CA SER A 647 -0.46 32.05 -17.56
C SER A 647 0.37 33.27 -17.90
N THR A 648 0.74 34.13 -16.93
CA THR A 648 1.55 35.34 -17.15
C THR A 648 3.01 35.21 -16.71
N GLN A 649 3.48 34.01 -16.35
CA GLN A 649 4.86 33.74 -15.94
C GLN A 649 5.90 34.17 -17.00
N TRP A 650 5.52 34.18 -18.26
CA TRP A 650 6.37 34.64 -19.36
C TRP A 650 6.71 36.16 -19.31
N VAL A 651 5.97 36.93 -18.49
CA VAL A 651 6.23 38.38 -18.31
C VAL A 651 7.48 38.65 -17.49
N VAL A 652 7.85 37.67 -16.63
CA VAL A 652 9.01 37.81 -15.74
C VAL A 652 10.29 37.83 -16.53
N PHE A 653 11.17 38.80 -16.23
CA PHE A 653 12.42 39.11 -16.94
C PHE A 653 12.29 39.66 -18.38
N GLU A 654 11.08 39.94 -18.86
CA GLU A 654 10.93 40.70 -20.12
C GLU A 654 11.25 42.16 -19.89
N PRO A 655 11.75 42.90 -20.94
CA PRO A 655 12.02 44.33 -20.84
C PRO A 655 10.77 45.13 -20.44
N ASN A 656 10.83 45.82 -19.28
CA ASN A 656 9.70 46.55 -18.70
C ASN A 656 9.41 47.85 -19.45
N GLY A 657 8.58 47.79 -20.48
CA GLY A 657 8.23 48.91 -21.35
C GLY A 657 6.82 48.82 -21.92
N GLU A 658 6.41 49.86 -22.63
CA GLU A 658 5.05 50.04 -23.16
C GLU A 658 4.55 48.86 -24.01
N ARG A 659 5.48 48.23 -24.77
CA ARG A 659 5.16 47.03 -25.58
C ARG A 659 4.78 45.85 -24.71
N LEU A 660 5.49 45.64 -23.62
CA LEU A 660 5.17 44.55 -22.66
C LEU A 660 3.85 44.83 -21.99
N TRP A 661 3.61 46.05 -21.54
CA TRP A 661 2.34 46.45 -20.88
C TRP A 661 1.14 46.27 -21.79
N ALA A 662 1.23 46.63 -23.06
CA ALA A 662 0.18 46.42 -24.04
C ALA A 662 -0.11 44.93 -24.27
N ASN A 663 0.95 44.09 -24.33
CA ASN A 663 0.78 42.64 -24.48
C ASN A 663 0.10 42.00 -23.25
N VAL A 664 0.54 42.36 -22.04
CA VAL A 664 -0.08 41.90 -20.80
C VAL A 664 -1.54 42.32 -20.75
N LYS A 665 -1.82 43.58 -21.02
CA LYS A 665 -3.19 44.11 -21.04
C LYS A 665 -4.08 43.34 -22.03
N SER A 666 -3.64 43.18 -23.28
CA SER A 666 -4.39 42.46 -24.31
C SER A 666 -4.65 41.01 -23.91
N THR A 667 -3.63 40.31 -23.38
CA THR A 667 -3.75 38.91 -22.96
C THR A 667 -4.79 38.75 -21.84
N VAL A 668 -4.81 39.65 -20.86
CA VAL A 668 -5.78 39.66 -19.77
C VAL A 668 -7.17 40.06 -20.25
N GLU A 669 -7.25 41.06 -21.13
CA GLU A 669 -8.54 41.50 -21.72
C GLU A 669 -9.19 40.38 -22.53
N ASP A 670 -8.43 39.62 -23.33
CA ASP A 670 -8.93 38.49 -24.11
C ASP A 670 -9.49 37.39 -23.21
N PHE A 671 -8.80 37.10 -22.11
CA PHE A 671 -9.29 36.13 -21.11
C PHE A 671 -10.60 36.60 -20.45
N LEU A 672 -10.64 37.83 -19.95
CA LEU A 672 -11.83 38.38 -19.29
C LEU A 672 -12.98 38.58 -20.27
N TYR A 673 -12.70 38.86 -21.55
CA TYR A 673 -13.71 38.91 -22.60
C TYR A 673 -14.38 37.54 -22.77
N ASN A 674 -13.59 36.44 -22.79
CA ASN A 674 -14.12 35.08 -22.86
C ASN A 674 -14.96 34.76 -21.63
N GLU A 675 -14.51 35.13 -20.42
CA GLU A 675 -15.28 34.95 -19.20
C GLU A 675 -16.61 35.71 -19.24
N TRP A 676 -16.63 36.97 -19.71
CA TRP A 676 -17.84 37.73 -19.90
C TRP A 676 -18.75 37.12 -20.98
N PHE A 677 -18.21 36.77 -22.13
CA PHE A 677 -18.94 36.18 -23.23
C PHE A 677 -19.65 34.87 -22.84
N ASN A 678 -19.01 34.08 -22.00
CA ASN A 678 -19.60 32.88 -21.42
C ASN A 678 -20.59 33.15 -20.27
N GLY A 679 -20.93 34.42 -20.00
CA GLY A 679 -21.91 34.80 -18.99
C GLY A 679 -21.46 34.62 -17.55
N ARG A 680 -20.15 34.64 -17.28
CA ARG A 680 -19.58 34.46 -15.95
C ARG A 680 -19.31 35.77 -15.21
N LEU A 681 -19.38 36.89 -15.91
CA LEU A 681 -19.27 38.26 -15.37
C LEU A 681 -20.57 39.02 -15.56
N LEU A 682 -20.86 39.94 -14.65
CA LEU A 682 -22.04 40.81 -14.67
C LEU A 682 -21.77 42.02 -15.56
N GLY A 683 -22.69 42.32 -16.47
CA GLY A 683 -22.64 43.53 -17.27
C GLY A 683 -23.16 43.35 -18.70
N PRO A 684 -23.93 44.31 -19.27
CA PRO A 684 -24.47 44.19 -20.62
C PRO A 684 -23.40 44.31 -21.71
N THR A 685 -22.25 44.91 -21.41
CA THR A 685 -21.11 45.02 -22.32
C THR A 685 -19.80 44.74 -21.58
N PRO A 686 -18.72 44.40 -22.27
CA PRO A 686 -17.40 44.17 -21.66
C PRO A 686 -16.96 45.31 -20.74
N LYS A 687 -17.18 46.55 -21.16
CA LYS A 687 -16.79 47.77 -20.40
C LYS A 687 -17.50 47.89 -19.04
N HIS A 688 -18.67 47.28 -18.88
CA HIS A 688 -19.38 47.24 -17.60
C HIS A 688 -19.00 46.02 -16.77
N ALA A 689 -18.42 44.99 -17.41
CA ALA A 689 -18.10 43.74 -16.75
C ALA A 689 -16.70 43.73 -16.16
N TYR A 690 -15.73 44.37 -16.83
CA TYR A 690 -14.36 44.42 -16.37
C TYR A 690 -13.59 45.60 -16.93
N PHE A 691 -12.45 45.93 -16.31
CA PHE A 691 -11.44 46.79 -16.86
C PHE A 691 -10.04 46.22 -16.60
N VAL A 692 -9.11 46.54 -17.49
CA VAL A 692 -7.67 46.25 -17.36
C VAL A 692 -6.88 47.50 -17.64
N ARG A 693 -6.04 47.90 -16.68
CA ARG A 693 -5.15 49.01 -16.79
C ARG A 693 -3.72 48.57 -16.57
N CYS A 694 -2.89 48.78 -17.55
CA CYS A 694 -1.46 48.46 -17.47
C CYS A 694 -0.73 49.50 -18.30
N ASP A 695 -0.50 50.67 -17.72
CA ASP A 695 0.07 51.84 -18.37
C ASP A 695 0.75 52.78 -17.35
N ARG A 696 1.18 53.95 -17.79
CA ARG A 696 1.81 54.95 -16.93
C ARG A 696 0.96 55.44 -15.77
N SER A 697 -0.35 55.25 -15.80
CA SER A 697 -1.24 55.66 -14.70
C SER A 697 -1.20 54.68 -13.53
N THR A 698 -0.82 53.42 -13.77
CA THR A 698 -0.72 52.39 -12.76
C THR A 698 0.66 52.19 -12.15
N MET A 699 1.69 52.81 -12.74
CA MET A 699 3.10 52.67 -12.35
C MET A 699 3.76 54.02 -12.13
N THR A 700 4.37 54.21 -10.99
CA THR A 700 5.21 55.35 -10.70
C THR A 700 6.61 55.16 -11.31
N GLN A 701 7.39 56.24 -11.41
CA GLN A 701 8.79 56.13 -11.86
C GLN A 701 9.61 55.21 -10.92
N ASN A 702 9.33 55.28 -9.63
CA ASN A 702 9.97 54.40 -8.64
C ASN A 702 9.64 52.91 -8.86
N ASP A 703 8.43 52.58 -9.33
CA ASP A 703 8.09 51.20 -9.68
C ASP A 703 8.88 50.71 -10.88
N LEU A 704 9.03 51.56 -11.89
CA LEU A 704 9.80 51.22 -13.09
C LEU A 704 11.29 51.07 -12.79
N ASP A 705 11.86 51.96 -11.97
CA ASP A 705 13.27 51.93 -11.58
C ASP A 705 13.59 50.68 -10.73
N ASN A 706 12.59 50.17 -9.99
CA ASN A 706 12.66 48.89 -9.23
C ASN A 706 12.20 47.65 -10.01
N GLY A 707 12.00 47.77 -11.33
CA GLY A 707 11.62 46.64 -12.17
C GLY A 707 10.19 46.12 -11.92
N ARG A 708 9.30 46.94 -11.33
CA ARG A 708 7.91 46.53 -11.04
C ARG A 708 7.00 46.86 -12.23
N LEU A 709 6.15 45.91 -12.61
CA LEU A 709 5.05 46.10 -13.54
C LEU A 709 3.77 45.97 -12.73
N VAL A 710 2.89 46.97 -12.76
CA VAL A 710 1.59 46.95 -12.05
C VAL A 710 0.49 47.00 -13.09
N CYS A 711 -0.34 45.95 -13.07
CA CYS A 711 -1.55 45.84 -13.87
C CYS A 711 -2.76 45.79 -12.92
N GLU A 712 -3.64 46.79 -13.07
CA GLU A 712 -4.91 46.82 -12.30
C GLU A 712 -6.01 46.16 -13.09
N ILE A 713 -6.71 45.21 -12.42
CA ILE A 713 -7.80 44.45 -13.01
C ILE A 713 -9.02 44.59 -12.07
N GLY A 714 -10.14 45.05 -12.61
CA GLY A 714 -11.40 45.09 -11.91
C GLY A 714 -12.46 44.27 -12.63
N VAL A 715 -13.18 43.44 -11.91
CA VAL A 715 -14.22 42.55 -12.45
C VAL A 715 -15.55 42.66 -11.67
N ALA A 716 -16.64 42.60 -12.39
CA ALA A 716 -17.99 42.57 -11.81
C ALA A 716 -18.46 41.11 -11.67
N ALA A 717 -18.23 40.49 -10.50
CA ALA A 717 -18.64 39.13 -10.25
C ALA A 717 -20.15 38.94 -10.07
N LEU A 718 -20.67 37.81 -10.54
CA LEU A 718 -22.05 37.44 -10.34
C LEU A 718 -22.31 37.02 -8.89
N LYS A 719 -23.24 37.74 -8.21
CA LYS A 719 -23.75 37.35 -6.88
C LYS A 719 -24.96 36.44 -7.03
N PRO A 720 -25.18 35.46 -6.16
CA PRO A 720 -26.34 34.58 -6.24
C PRO A 720 -27.65 35.34 -5.95
N ALA A 721 -28.75 34.95 -6.60
CA ALA A 721 -30.10 35.39 -6.22
C ALA A 721 -30.54 34.60 -4.99
N GLU A 722 -30.14 35.05 -3.80
CA GLU A 722 -30.47 34.40 -2.52
C GLU A 722 -31.95 34.66 -2.12
N PHE A 723 -32.45 35.83 -2.44
CA PHE A 723 -33.83 36.23 -2.13
C PHE A 723 -34.61 36.59 -3.42
N VAL A 724 -35.67 35.85 -3.69
CA VAL A 724 -36.57 36.10 -4.80
C VAL A 724 -37.88 36.66 -4.25
N ILE A 725 -38.21 37.91 -4.62
CA ILE A 725 -39.37 38.61 -4.12
C ILE A 725 -40.35 38.80 -5.27
N PHE A 726 -41.53 38.19 -5.18
CA PHE A 726 -42.66 38.45 -6.08
C PHE A 726 -43.59 39.43 -5.41
N ARG A 727 -43.86 40.54 -6.08
CA ARG A 727 -44.90 41.50 -5.66
C ARG A 727 -46.16 41.23 -6.47
N ILE A 728 -47.17 40.69 -5.81
CA ILE A 728 -48.47 40.40 -6.42
C ILE A 728 -49.47 41.44 -5.94
N GLY A 729 -49.97 42.21 -6.86
CA GLY A 729 -51.02 43.22 -6.61
C GLY A 729 -52.31 42.80 -7.29
N GLN A 730 -53.44 43.16 -6.70
CA GLN A 730 -54.70 42.99 -7.33
C GLN A 730 -54.88 44.10 -8.41
N LYS A 731 -55.14 43.68 -9.65
CA LYS A 731 -55.48 44.58 -10.75
C LYS A 731 -56.96 44.64 -10.82
N THR A 732 -57.56 45.86 -10.73
CA THR A 732 -58.98 46.11 -11.01
C THR A 732 -59.22 46.05 -12.51
N ALA A 733 -60.34 45.53 -12.94
CA ALA A 733 -60.68 45.33 -14.36
C ALA A 733 -60.65 46.63 -15.20
N ASP A 734 -60.69 47.80 -14.55
CA ASP A 734 -60.74 49.10 -15.17
C ASP A 734 -59.42 49.89 -15.18
N ALA A 735 -58.27 49.23 -14.97
CA ALA A 735 -56.93 49.84 -14.98
C ALA A 735 -56.07 49.38 -16.16
#